data_9b657c8374b29d01a7f5713f023fab1a
#
_entry.id   9b657c8374b29d01a7f5713f023fab1a
#
_cell.length_a   1.000
_cell.length_b   1.000
_cell.length_c   1.000
_cell.angle_alpha   90.00
_cell.angle_beta   90.00
_cell.angle_gamma   90.00
#
_symmetry.space_group_name_H-M   'P 1'
#
loop_
_entity.id
_entity.type
_entity.pdbx_description
1 polymer ?
#
loop_
_entity_poly.entity_id
_entity_poly.type
_entity_poly.pdbx_seq_one_letter_code
_entity_poly.pdbx_strand_id
1 'polypeptide(L)'
;MVVKKFLNRNLMAIMVVVLVLLQGLLFSFVYMSRQAQEYTTEVEQMAFEKGQKFTIANIPERKKQKVKSKLFSLANKNNLVLLRISSLSNDRGVQVSIYGDIQWSTDNFDYEFFGKKIFNTGELQKLLKSKNDDATLGLDQGSVNMLNDLPHFRYGGKVVINKLAAVLHDDEQIEGKYIVLGLKSDKQKNRFFKELTKVTGIDKEALSAWKEEHSSNWGNEVALPVLVAIFEILLLIAVCLVTVKELKNMGNLLLQGWSRKDFALKIYSPILIAGFISIFLFVGYGLVFTEGSFLSSMFFSTMLFVGLLDFILVCIIVLIASTFIFMISPIDAIRNRISKKGIMIAMIVLFLLGNAGLVGAGGAIDGPMKEVSKNEKIRQAWEAVKDIHILSGAAQGDDELSMQGNSDKLDEDMYKWYKSIEGKDGVYIVSSDIYDNKTLRKNRQSGEIKYVPNNPYCEFVLSPNYLKDTGNNVDPSLLKKANEGTRVYLVSSSINKQDRELIKKSIREEDVDKENPKKIEFVEHTFEKKLFTWNADSDYESYTDKAVVLLSTPNNMIFTEKGSLFASGLKNSYLKFTKEAKQKYVNDSVLKKYHLSDNKLTFKSVSEHVDGIQKRLSETIQLFTFGIILLMVSILIFLAIIISLYKVTFEEEIIIKRFMGHNRARIYSPIVILCILVLVLDFIASILIRCRISSALVLIMGIFEIILFYIAIEKGAYKRIVSFLKS
;
A
#
# COMPACT_ATOMS: atom_id res chain seq x y z
N MET A 1 -29.61 26.19 -28.00
CA MET A 1 -30.72 26.23 -27.01
C MET A 1 -31.35 24.86 -26.81
N VAL A 2 -31.61 24.05 -27.85
CA VAL A 2 -32.17 22.68 -27.74
C VAL A 2 -31.26 21.71 -26.97
N VAL A 3 -29.96 21.68 -27.25
CA VAL A 3 -28.97 20.82 -26.56
C VAL A 3 -28.87 21.15 -25.07
N LYS A 4 -28.89 22.43 -24.71
CA LYS A 4 -28.86 22.88 -23.30
C LYS A 4 -30.11 22.47 -22.52
N LYS A 5 -31.28 22.49 -23.22
CA LYS A 5 -32.58 22.07 -22.66
C LYS A 5 -32.66 20.54 -22.53
N PHE A 6 -32.09 19.80 -23.49
CA PHE A 6 -31.97 18.33 -23.46
C PHE A 6 -31.02 17.87 -22.34
N LEU A 7 -29.83 18.47 -22.26
CA LEU A 7 -28.85 18.19 -21.20
C LEU A 7 -29.42 18.46 -19.81
N ASN A 8 -30.06 19.61 -19.58
CA ASN A 8 -30.63 19.93 -18.26
C ASN A 8 -31.81 19.02 -17.87
N ARG A 9 -32.56 18.48 -18.84
CA ARG A 9 -33.68 17.58 -18.58
C ARG A 9 -33.20 16.16 -18.24
N ASN A 10 -32.10 15.70 -18.84
CA ASN A 10 -31.59 14.35 -18.73
C ASN A 10 -30.26 14.26 -17.93
N LEU A 11 -29.83 15.35 -17.33
CA LEU A 11 -28.51 15.42 -16.65
C LEU A 11 -28.31 14.30 -15.65
N MET A 12 -29.32 13.98 -14.83
CA MET A 12 -29.19 12.91 -13.84
C MET A 12 -29.04 11.54 -14.50
N ALA A 13 -29.79 11.24 -15.55
CA ALA A 13 -29.69 9.97 -16.26
C ALA A 13 -28.30 9.83 -16.93
N ILE A 14 -27.78 10.92 -17.51
CA ILE A 14 -26.44 10.96 -18.10
C ILE A 14 -25.39 10.73 -17.00
N MET A 15 -25.52 11.37 -15.83
CA MET A 15 -24.59 11.17 -14.72
C MET A 15 -24.58 9.72 -14.24
N VAL A 16 -25.73 9.05 -14.15
CA VAL A 16 -25.81 7.64 -13.75
C VAL A 16 -25.15 6.75 -14.80
N VAL A 17 -25.36 7.00 -16.09
CA VAL A 17 -24.68 6.28 -17.17
C VAL A 17 -23.14 6.42 -17.05
N VAL A 18 -22.65 7.63 -16.80
CA VAL A 18 -21.20 7.87 -16.61
C VAL A 18 -20.69 7.14 -15.36
N LEU A 19 -21.47 7.14 -14.27
CA LEU A 19 -21.09 6.40 -13.06
C LEU A 19 -20.99 4.89 -13.29
N VAL A 20 -21.92 4.30 -14.06
CA VAL A 20 -21.86 2.87 -14.42
C VAL A 20 -20.58 2.55 -15.20
N LEU A 21 -20.23 3.39 -16.20
CA LEU A 21 -19.01 3.17 -16.98
C LEU A 21 -17.74 3.33 -16.14
N LEU A 22 -17.71 4.30 -15.23
CA LEU A 22 -16.58 4.50 -14.31
C LEU A 22 -16.44 3.36 -13.31
N GLN A 23 -17.55 2.83 -12.80
CA GLN A 23 -17.58 1.69 -11.91
C GLN A 23 -17.03 0.44 -12.63
N GLY A 24 -17.43 0.15 -13.87
CA GLY A 24 -16.90 -0.94 -14.66
C GLY A 24 -15.38 -0.83 -14.91
N LEU A 25 -14.88 0.38 -15.20
CA LEU A 25 -13.44 0.62 -15.33
C LEU A 25 -12.67 0.42 -14.00
N LEU A 26 -13.23 0.88 -12.89
CA LEU A 26 -12.62 0.67 -11.58
C LEU A 26 -12.55 -0.82 -11.23
N PHE A 27 -13.63 -1.56 -11.47
CA PHE A 27 -13.67 -2.99 -11.22
C PHE A 27 -12.65 -3.74 -12.11
N SER A 28 -12.52 -3.33 -13.39
CA SER A 28 -11.50 -3.85 -14.31
C SER A 28 -10.09 -3.62 -13.79
N PHE A 29 -9.79 -2.44 -13.29
CA PHE A 29 -8.48 -2.09 -12.73
C PHE A 29 -8.13 -2.99 -11.53
N VAL A 30 -9.07 -3.14 -10.58
CA VAL A 30 -8.87 -3.96 -9.38
C VAL A 30 -8.63 -5.43 -9.75
N TYR A 31 -9.44 -5.95 -10.66
CA TYR A 31 -9.30 -7.33 -11.13
C TYR A 31 -7.95 -7.58 -11.81
N MET A 32 -7.56 -6.73 -12.77
CA MET A 32 -6.31 -6.90 -13.51
C MET A 32 -5.07 -6.72 -12.62
N SER A 33 -5.13 -5.84 -11.63
CA SER A 33 -4.05 -5.69 -10.65
C SER A 33 -3.85 -6.95 -9.80
N ARG A 34 -4.95 -7.63 -9.46
CA ARG A 34 -4.92 -8.91 -8.76
C ARG A 34 -4.35 -10.02 -9.66
N GLN A 35 -4.76 -10.07 -10.93
CA GLN A 35 -4.25 -11.06 -11.88
C GLN A 35 -2.74 -10.89 -12.15
N ALA A 36 -2.23 -9.67 -12.16
CA ALA A 36 -0.80 -9.41 -12.29
C ALA A 36 0.01 -9.98 -11.09
N GLN A 37 -0.55 -9.89 -9.88
CA GLN A 37 0.06 -10.48 -8.69
C GLN A 37 -0.04 -12.02 -8.71
N GLU A 38 -1.19 -12.58 -9.08
CA GLU A 38 -1.44 -14.01 -9.15
C GLU A 38 -0.49 -14.68 -10.17
N TYR A 39 -0.27 -14.07 -11.33
CA TYR A 39 0.63 -14.53 -12.36
C TYR A 39 2.07 -14.79 -11.85
N THR A 40 2.64 -13.86 -11.12
CA THR A 40 4.00 -14.02 -10.54
C THR A 40 4.02 -15.04 -9.41
N THR A 41 3.00 -15.04 -8.56
CA THR A 41 2.87 -15.98 -7.44
C THR A 41 2.71 -17.42 -7.93
N GLU A 42 1.94 -17.66 -9.00
CA GLU A 42 1.77 -18.99 -9.57
C GLU A 42 3.05 -19.54 -10.19
N VAL A 43 3.87 -18.69 -10.85
CA VAL A 43 5.18 -19.12 -11.39
C VAL A 43 6.10 -19.57 -10.26
N GLU A 44 6.11 -18.84 -9.15
CA GLU A 44 6.87 -19.24 -7.96
C GLU A 44 6.36 -20.58 -7.40
N GLN A 45 5.05 -20.71 -7.21
CA GLN A 45 4.41 -21.91 -6.65
C GLN A 45 4.63 -23.14 -7.53
N MET A 46 4.49 -23.01 -8.85
CA MET A 46 4.71 -24.10 -9.78
C MET A 46 6.12 -24.70 -9.64
N ALA A 47 7.13 -23.85 -9.49
CA ALA A 47 8.49 -24.30 -9.24
C ALA A 47 8.61 -24.97 -7.86
N PHE A 48 7.85 -24.52 -6.85
CA PHE A 48 7.88 -25.07 -5.49
C PHE A 48 7.21 -26.42 -5.32
N GLU A 49 6.13 -26.68 -6.05
CA GLU A 49 5.36 -27.92 -5.91
C GLU A 49 6.10 -29.16 -6.49
N LYS A 50 6.96 -28.95 -7.49
CA LYS A 50 7.62 -30.03 -8.22
C LYS A 50 8.97 -30.47 -7.67
N GLY A 51 9.57 -29.71 -6.72
CA GLY A 51 10.92 -29.93 -6.28
C GLY A 51 11.15 -29.89 -4.78
N GLN A 52 12.36 -30.25 -4.38
CA GLN A 52 12.82 -30.13 -3.01
C GLN A 52 13.44 -28.76 -2.82
N LYS A 53 12.86 -27.96 -1.91
CA LYS A 53 13.28 -26.59 -1.55
C LYS A 53 14.54 -26.63 -0.69
N PHE A 54 15.47 -25.69 -0.89
CA PHE A 54 16.58 -25.45 -0.01
C PHE A 54 17.13 -24.03 -0.15
N THR A 55 17.78 -23.54 0.90
CA THR A 55 18.33 -22.19 0.97
C THR A 55 19.82 -22.26 1.23
N ILE A 56 20.61 -21.52 0.45
CA ILE A 56 22.06 -21.33 0.67
C ILE A 56 22.25 -19.91 1.18
N ALA A 57 22.78 -19.76 2.39
CA ALA A 57 23.02 -18.46 3.03
C ALA A 57 24.30 -18.49 3.88
N ASN A 58 24.89 -17.33 4.10
CA ASN A 58 26.05 -17.14 4.99
C ASN A 58 27.27 -18.01 4.62
N ILE A 59 27.56 -18.11 3.32
CA ILE A 59 28.73 -18.87 2.83
C ILE A 59 29.97 -17.98 2.88
N PRO A 60 31.04 -18.38 3.64
CA PRO A 60 32.28 -17.64 3.63
C PRO A 60 32.88 -17.50 2.22
N GLU A 61 33.36 -16.31 1.84
CA GLU A 61 33.93 -15.98 0.52
C GLU A 61 34.83 -17.10 -0.04
N ARG A 62 35.79 -17.56 0.76
CA ARG A 62 36.72 -18.63 0.41
C ARG A 62 36.08 -19.96 0.03
N LYS A 63 34.78 -20.16 0.34
CA LYS A 63 34.04 -21.38 0.05
C LYS A 63 33.05 -21.22 -1.12
N LYS A 64 32.70 -20.02 -1.54
CA LYS A 64 31.65 -19.76 -2.53
C LYS A 64 31.92 -20.52 -3.84
N GLN A 65 33.08 -20.38 -4.41
CA GLN A 65 33.48 -21.07 -5.64
C GLN A 65 33.42 -22.61 -5.50
N LYS A 66 33.81 -23.14 -4.33
CA LYS A 66 33.74 -24.58 -4.06
C LYS A 66 32.30 -25.06 -3.93
N VAL A 67 31.42 -24.26 -3.31
CA VAL A 67 29.99 -24.56 -3.19
C VAL A 67 29.34 -24.56 -4.56
N LYS A 68 29.58 -23.53 -5.41
CA LYS A 68 29.11 -23.45 -6.79
C LYS A 68 29.52 -24.67 -7.63
N SER A 69 30.83 -24.97 -7.66
CA SER A 69 31.34 -26.10 -8.39
C SER A 69 30.72 -27.43 -7.95
N LYS A 70 30.54 -27.59 -6.63
CA LYS A 70 29.91 -28.79 -6.07
C LYS A 70 28.43 -28.88 -6.40
N LEU A 71 27.69 -27.75 -6.32
CA LEU A 71 26.26 -27.70 -6.65
C LEU A 71 26.01 -28.13 -8.07
N PHE A 72 26.77 -27.58 -9.04
CA PHE A 72 26.68 -27.96 -10.44
C PHE A 72 27.13 -29.42 -10.67
N SER A 73 28.20 -29.88 -10.01
CA SER A 73 28.63 -31.26 -10.08
C SER A 73 27.57 -32.26 -9.56
N LEU A 74 26.88 -31.90 -8.46
CA LEU A 74 25.77 -32.71 -7.95
C LEU A 74 24.59 -32.78 -8.91
N ALA A 75 24.25 -31.65 -9.54
CA ALA A 75 23.22 -31.61 -10.56
C ALA A 75 23.56 -32.50 -11.76
N ASN A 76 24.75 -32.34 -12.34
CA ASN A 76 25.18 -33.11 -13.49
C ASN A 76 25.30 -34.62 -13.19
N LYS A 77 25.89 -34.98 -12.04
CA LYS A 77 26.12 -36.40 -11.68
C LYS A 77 24.83 -37.17 -11.43
N ASN A 78 23.78 -36.49 -10.99
CA ASN A 78 22.52 -37.14 -10.63
C ASN A 78 21.39 -36.79 -11.62
N ASN A 79 21.69 -36.11 -12.73
CA ASN A 79 20.72 -35.63 -13.73
C ASN A 79 19.58 -34.83 -13.09
N LEU A 80 19.96 -33.85 -12.24
CA LEU A 80 19.04 -32.99 -11.55
C LEU A 80 18.91 -31.64 -12.26
N VAL A 81 17.75 -31.01 -12.10
CA VAL A 81 17.54 -29.63 -12.52
C VAL A 81 17.54 -28.74 -11.29
N LEU A 82 18.30 -27.68 -11.35
CA LEU A 82 18.34 -26.63 -10.29
C LEU A 82 17.59 -25.41 -10.80
N LEU A 83 16.71 -24.90 -9.97
CA LEU A 83 16.05 -23.62 -10.15
C LEU A 83 16.50 -22.69 -9.02
N ARG A 84 16.73 -21.41 -9.35
CA ARG A 84 16.88 -20.34 -8.38
C ARG A 84 15.83 -19.31 -8.68
N ILE A 85 15.14 -18.85 -7.64
CA ILE A 85 14.10 -17.85 -7.74
C ILE A 85 14.58 -16.58 -7.05
N SER A 86 14.44 -15.46 -7.74
CA SER A 86 14.75 -14.13 -7.24
C SER A 86 13.74 -13.11 -7.75
N SER A 87 13.59 -11.99 -7.05
CA SER A 87 12.71 -10.90 -7.47
C SER A 87 13.42 -9.98 -8.44
N LEU A 88 12.70 -9.50 -9.46
CA LEU A 88 13.20 -8.48 -10.38
C LEU A 88 13.29 -7.11 -9.70
N SER A 89 14.43 -6.46 -9.84
CA SER A 89 14.80 -5.24 -9.10
C SER A 89 13.94 -3.99 -9.38
N ASN A 90 13.26 -3.89 -10.52
CA ASN A 90 12.55 -2.67 -10.92
C ASN A 90 11.04 -2.80 -11.03
N ASP A 91 10.55 -4.01 -11.10
CA ASP A 91 9.16 -4.30 -11.35
C ASP A 91 8.71 -5.39 -10.38
N ARG A 92 7.45 -5.40 -10.07
CA ARG A 92 6.83 -6.52 -9.35
C ARG A 92 6.87 -7.75 -10.26
N GLY A 93 8.03 -8.41 -10.31
CA GLY A 93 8.28 -9.53 -11.22
C GLY A 93 9.17 -10.58 -10.59
N VAL A 94 9.24 -11.74 -11.23
CA VAL A 94 9.97 -12.92 -10.79
C VAL A 94 11.01 -13.33 -11.84
N GLN A 95 12.22 -13.61 -11.39
CA GLN A 95 13.28 -14.19 -12.19
C GLN A 95 13.49 -15.64 -11.79
N VAL A 96 13.44 -16.54 -12.76
CA VAL A 96 13.71 -17.98 -12.57
C VAL A 96 14.98 -18.34 -13.32
N SER A 97 16.03 -18.71 -12.58
CA SER A 97 17.31 -19.11 -13.17
C SER A 97 17.43 -20.62 -13.17
N ILE A 98 17.75 -21.23 -14.32
CA ILE A 98 17.70 -22.69 -14.53
C ILE A 98 19.06 -23.23 -14.87
N TYR A 99 19.42 -24.42 -14.31
CA TYR A 99 20.58 -25.20 -14.65
C TYR A 99 20.23 -26.70 -14.68
N GLY A 100 20.80 -27.45 -15.65
CA GLY A 100 20.64 -28.88 -15.77
C GLY A 100 19.99 -29.30 -17.10
N ASP A 101 19.76 -30.58 -17.29
CA ASP A 101 19.11 -31.10 -18.49
C ASP A 101 17.65 -31.47 -18.22
N ILE A 102 16.76 -30.64 -18.73
CA ILE A 102 15.30 -30.78 -18.53
C ILE A 102 14.76 -32.06 -19.22
N GLN A 103 15.45 -32.62 -20.22
CA GLN A 103 15.00 -33.83 -20.89
C GLN A 103 14.93 -35.06 -19.96
N TRP A 104 15.70 -35.06 -18.89
CA TRP A 104 15.73 -36.14 -17.92
C TRP A 104 14.73 -35.99 -16.78
N SER A 105 14.11 -34.83 -16.68
CA SER A 105 13.05 -34.60 -15.72
C SER A 105 11.74 -35.20 -16.20
N THR A 106 11.13 -36.07 -15.40
CA THR A 106 9.79 -36.60 -15.67
C THR A 106 8.70 -35.53 -15.50
N ASP A 107 9.09 -34.34 -15.03
CA ASP A 107 8.19 -33.24 -14.76
C ASP A 107 8.04 -32.36 -16.00
N ASN A 108 6.79 -32.12 -16.37
CA ASN A 108 6.46 -31.19 -17.45
C ASN A 108 6.59 -29.75 -16.94
N PHE A 109 7.50 -28.96 -17.54
CA PHE A 109 7.70 -27.54 -17.22
C PHE A 109 6.84 -26.62 -18.09
N ASP A 110 5.68 -27.08 -18.46
CA ASP A 110 4.73 -26.25 -19.16
C ASP A 110 3.96 -25.40 -18.14
N TYR A 111 4.01 -24.08 -18.32
CA TYR A 111 3.23 -23.15 -17.54
C TYR A 111 2.19 -22.48 -18.41
N GLU A 112 0.97 -22.48 -17.93
CA GLU A 112 -0.17 -21.88 -18.63
C GLU A 112 -0.83 -20.84 -17.72
N PHE A 113 -1.11 -19.66 -18.28
CA PHE A 113 -1.89 -18.60 -17.63
C PHE A 113 -2.93 -18.10 -18.61
N PHE A 114 -4.15 -17.91 -18.18
CA PHE A 114 -5.30 -17.66 -19.06
C PHE A 114 -5.42 -18.68 -20.21
N GLY A 115 -5.08 -19.96 -19.98
CA GLY A 115 -5.16 -21.01 -20.97
C GLY A 115 -4.15 -20.86 -22.12
N LYS A 116 -3.15 -19.99 -21.97
CA LYS A 116 -2.04 -19.86 -22.89
C LYS A 116 -0.77 -20.39 -22.25
N LYS A 117 -0.04 -21.18 -23.00
CA LYS A 117 1.31 -21.60 -22.61
C LYS A 117 2.21 -20.38 -22.61
N ILE A 118 2.69 -20.02 -21.43
CA ILE A 118 3.61 -18.90 -21.21
C ILE A 118 5.02 -19.33 -21.59
N PHE A 119 5.45 -20.50 -21.11
CA PHE A 119 6.66 -21.17 -21.54
C PHE A 119 6.45 -22.68 -21.46
N ASN A 120 7.28 -23.43 -22.19
CA ASN A 120 7.22 -24.87 -22.23
C ASN A 120 8.62 -25.48 -22.15
N THR A 121 8.66 -26.79 -21.89
CA THR A 121 9.91 -27.57 -21.79
C THR A 121 10.82 -27.38 -23.01
N GLY A 122 10.26 -27.24 -24.22
CA GLY A 122 11.05 -27.05 -25.45
C GLY A 122 11.74 -25.68 -25.51
N GLU A 123 11.09 -24.64 -25.07
CA GLU A 123 11.68 -23.28 -25.00
C GLU A 123 12.76 -23.19 -23.92
N LEU A 124 12.55 -23.81 -22.78
CA LEU A 124 13.56 -23.93 -21.73
C LEU A 124 14.78 -24.68 -22.19
N GLN A 125 14.61 -25.76 -22.99
CA GLN A 125 15.72 -26.49 -23.59
C GLN A 125 16.49 -25.64 -24.62
N LYS A 126 15.78 -24.85 -25.44
CA LYS A 126 16.44 -23.91 -26.37
C LYS A 126 17.25 -22.87 -25.60
N LEU A 127 16.74 -22.36 -24.50
CA LEU A 127 17.46 -21.44 -23.61
C LEU A 127 18.74 -22.09 -23.07
N LEU A 128 18.64 -23.27 -22.49
CA LEU A 128 19.78 -23.98 -21.90
C LEU A 128 20.84 -24.40 -22.95
N LYS A 129 20.44 -24.72 -24.17
CA LYS A 129 21.34 -25.10 -25.30
C LYS A 129 21.88 -23.87 -26.06
N SER A 130 21.40 -22.69 -25.83
CA SER A 130 21.92 -21.46 -26.45
C SER A 130 23.42 -21.32 -26.18
N LYS A 131 24.19 -20.90 -27.19
CA LYS A 131 25.62 -20.58 -27.02
C LYS A 131 25.87 -19.28 -26.26
N ASN A 132 24.84 -18.44 -26.14
CA ASN A 132 24.91 -17.17 -25.42
C ASN A 132 24.54 -17.39 -23.97
N ASP A 133 25.46 -17.07 -23.07
CA ASP A 133 25.22 -17.24 -21.65
C ASP A 133 24.17 -16.24 -21.11
N ASP A 134 24.11 -15.03 -21.69
CA ASP A 134 23.14 -13.99 -21.32
C ASP A 134 21.76 -14.14 -22.01
N ALA A 135 21.49 -15.30 -22.63
CA ALA A 135 20.21 -15.56 -23.25
C ALA A 135 19.07 -15.60 -22.20
N THR A 136 17.94 -14.94 -22.51
CA THR A 136 16.76 -14.88 -21.63
C THR A 136 15.48 -15.25 -22.37
N LEU A 137 14.48 -15.72 -21.63
CA LEU A 137 13.07 -15.72 -22.01
C LEU A 137 12.38 -14.65 -21.18
N GLY A 138 11.62 -13.77 -21.85
CA GLY A 138 11.03 -12.59 -21.22
C GLY A 138 11.96 -11.37 -21.21
N LEU A 139 11.36 -10.20 -21.05
CA LEU A 139 12.03 -8.91 -21.18
C LEU A 139 12.78 -8.58 -19.88
N ASP A 140 14.11 -8.64 -19.93
CA ASP A 140 14.98 -8.04 -18.92
C ASP A 140 15.51 -6.70 -19.45
N GLN A 141 15.46 -5.65 -18.64
CA GLN A 141 15.98 -4.34 -19.02
C GLN A 141 17.50 -4.40 -19.17
N GLY A 142 17.96 -4.51 -20.42
CA GLY A 142 19.37 -4.56 -20.77
C GLY A 142 19.84 -5.86 -21.43
N SER A 143 19.01 -6.89 -21.50
CA SER A 143 19.37 -8.10 -22.25
C SER A 143 19.21 -7.89 -23.76
N VAL A 144 20.33 -7.86 -24.47
CA VAL A 144 20.38 -7.78 -25.95
C VAL A 144 20.00 -9.12 -26.60
N ASN A 145 19.87 -10.18 -25.81
CA ASN A 145 19.85 -11.58 -26.28
C ASN A 145 18.58 -12.33 -25.87
N MET A 146 17.43 -11.70 -25.96
CA MET A 146 16.14 -12.31 -25.70
C MET A 146 15.80 -13.35 -26.79
N LEU A 147 15.56 -14.61 -26.41
CA LEU A 147 15.16 -15.67 -27.33
C LEU A 147 13.68 -15.67 -27.67
N ASN A 148 12.85 -15.33 -26.69
CA ASN A 148 11.41 -15.18 -26.84
C ASN A 148 10.88 -14.22 -25.77
N ASP A 149 9.88 -13.43 -26.14
CA ASP A 149 9.19 -12.55 -25.18
C ASP A 149 8.10 -13.35 -24.44
N LEU A 150 8.02 -13.14 -23.13
CA LEU A 150 6.96 -13.71 -22.31
C LEU A 150 5.86 -12.65 -22.08
N PRO A 151 4.58 -13.06 -22.14
CA PRO A 151 3.50 -12.16 -21.81
C PRO A 151 3.66 -11.58 -20.41
N HIS A 152 3.38 -10.30 -20.23
CA HIS A 152 3.49 -9.62 -18.96
C HIS A 152 2.40 -8.55 -18.79
N PHE A 153 2.19 -8.11 -17.56
CA PHE A 153 1.27 -7.02 -17.28
C PHE A 153 2.02 -5.68 -17.30
N ARG A 154 1.41 -4.64 -17.87
CA ARG A 154 2.04 -3.33 -18.07
C ARG A 154 2.51 -2.67 -16.77
N TYR A 155 1.80 -2.90 -15.66
CA TYR A 155 2.08 -2.31 -14.34
C TYR A 155 2.44 -3.35 -13.28
N GLY A 156 3.24 -4.34 -13.63
CA GLY A 156 3.70 -5.42 -12.75
C GLY A 156 3.54 -6.79 -13.40
N GLY A 157 3.83 -7.85 -12.65
CA GLY A 157 3.62 -9.22 -13.15
C GLY A 157 4.52 -9.60 -14.32
N LYS A 158 5.84 -9.36 -14.20
CA LYS A 158 6.84 -9.80 -15.19
C LYS A 158 7.48 -11.11 -14.76
N VAL A 159 7.74 -11.98 -15.74
CA VAL A 159 8.48 -13.23 -15.56
C VAL A 159 9.67 -13.23 -16.51
N VAL A 160 10.86 -13.47 -15.98
CA VAL A 160 12.10 -13.61 -16.75
C VAL A 160 12.73 -14.95 -16.42
N ILE A 161 13.14 -15.69 -17.44
CA ILE A 161 13.84 -16.97 -17.26
C ILE A 161 15.21 -16.87 -17.90
N ASN A 162 16.27 -17.21 -17.14
CA ASN A 162 17.65 -17.15 -17.59
C ASN A 162 18.44 -18.41 -17.17
N LYS A 163 19.70 -18.48 -17.58
CA LYS A 163 20.59 -19.56 -17.17
C LYS A 163 21.17 -19.29 -15.80
N LEU A 164 21.06 -20.24 -14.88
CA LEU A 164 21.67 -20.14 -13.57
C LEU A 164 23.21 -20.04 -13.64
N ALA A 165 23.83 -20.63 -14.64
CA ALA A 165 25.27 -20.52 -14.83
C ALA A 165 25.74 -19.11 -15.15
N ALA A 166 24.92 -18.32 -15.86
CA ALA A 166 25.19 -16.91 -16.16
C ALA A 166 25.05 -16.04 -14.90
N VAL A 167 23.98 -16.26 -14.14
CA VAL A 167 23.74 -15.53 -12.86
C VAL A 167 24.83 -15.81 -11.85
N LEU A 168 25.31 -17.04 -11.76
CA LEU A 168 26.39 -17.44 -10.87
C LEU A 168 27.78 -17.28 -11.51
N HIS A 169 27.92 -16.49 -12.59
CA HIS A 169 29.24 -16.24 -13.19
C HIS A 169 30.16 -15.54 -12.19
N ASP A 170 29.66 -14.56 -11.48
CA ASP A 170 30.30 -13.99 -10.31
C ASP A 170 30.04 -14.90 -9.11
N ASP A 171 31.07 -15.52 -8.56
CA ASP A 171 30.98 -16.54 -7.49
C ASP A 171 30.25 -16.02 -6.22
N GLU A 172 30.05 -14.72 -6.12
CA GLU A 172 29.45 -14.03 -4.99
C GLU A 172 27.91 -14.17 -4.92
N GLN A 173 27.25 -14.50 -6.03
CA GLN A 173 25.79 -14.65 -6.07
C GLN A 173 25.28 -16.07 -5.77
N ILE A 174 26.08 -16.91 -5.11
CA ILE A 174 25.67 -18.30 -4.78
C ILE A 174 24.58 -18.38 -3.73
N GLU A 175 24.40 -17.35 -2.92
CA GLU A 175 23.36 -17.32 -1.90
C GLU A 175 22.00 -17.06 -2.52
N GLY A 176 20.98 -17.76 -2.04
CA GLY A 176 19.63 -17.63 -2.58
C GLY A 176 18.74 -18.83 -2.24
N LYS A 177 17.49 -18.74 -2.72
CA LYS A 177 16.48 -19.79 -2.64
C LYS A 177 16.56 -20.68 -3.85
N TYR A 178 16.75 -21.98 -3.62
CA TYR A 178 16.92 -22.98 -4.65
C TYR A 178 15.86 -24.07 -4.57
N ILE A 179 15.56 -24.64 -5.73
CA ILE A 179 14.72 -25.83 -5.85
C ILE A 179 15.50 -26.85 -6.67
N VAL A 180 15.56 -28.07 -6.18
CA VAL A 180 16.16 -29.19 -6.91
C VAL A 180 15.07 -30.15 -7.35
N LEU A 181 15.06 -30.47 -8.64
CA LEU A 181 14.13 -31.39 -9.30
C LEU A 181 14.83 -32.65 -9.69
N GLY A 182 14.10 -33.78 -9.77
CA GLY A 182 14.64 -35.07 -10.18
C GLY A 182 15.13 -35.97 -9.03
N LEU A 183 14.95 -35.58 -7.78
CA LEU A 183 15.22 -36.43 -6.61
C LEU A 183 14.08 -37.44 -6.41
N LYS A 184 14.25 -38.66 -6.95
CA LYS A 184 13.21 -39.71 -7.02
C LYS A 184 12.99 -40.50 -5.72
N SER A 185 13.91 -40.46 -4.76
CA SER A 185 13.82 -41.23 -3.51
C SER A 185 14.40 -40.48 -2.32
N ASP A 186 13.92 -40.77 -1.11
CA ASP A 186 14.42 -40.18 0.13
C ASP A 186 15.93 -40.49 0.34
N LYS A 187 16.41 -41.60 -0.16
CA LYS A 187 17.84 -41.93 -0.13
C LYS A 187 18.67 -40.97 -1.00
N GLN A 188 18.15 -40.59 -2.17
CA GLN A 188 18.77 -39.55 -3.02
C GLN A 188 18.71 -38.20 -2.40
N LYS A 189 17.56 -37.80 -1.82
CA LYS A 189 17.40 -36.52 -1.08
C LYS A 189 18.42 -36.44 0.04
N ASN A 190 18.47 -37.45 0.92
CA ASN A 190 19.39 -37.47 2.05
C ASN A 190 20.85 -37.42 1.60
N ARG A 191 21.21 -38.09 0.50
CA ARG A 191 22.56 -38.02 -0.04
C ARG A 191 22.89 -36.63 -0.60
N PHE A 192 21.98 -36.01 -1.34
CA PHE A 192 22.14 -34.68 -1.90
C PHE A 192 22.37 -33.63 -0.76
N PHE A 193 21.51 -33.59 0.24
CA PHE A 193 21.67 -32.69 1.38
C PHE A 193 22.92 -32.97 2.20
N LYS A 194 23.29 -34.23 2.42
CA LYS A 194 24.53 -34.61 3.10
C LYS A 194 25.78 -34.08 2.40
N GLU A 195 25.80 -34.18 1.07
CA GLU A 195 26.93 -33.67 0.26
C GLU A 195 26.92 -32.11 0.26
N LEU A 196 25.77 -31.49 0.23
CA LEU A 196 25.63 -30.02 0.27
C LEU A 196 26.05 -29.47 1.65
N THR A 197 25.56 -30.03 2.75
CA THR A 197 26.00 -29.72 4.14
C THR A 197 27.51 -29.82 4.29
N LYS A 198 28.13 -30.87 3.74
CA LYS A 198 29.58 -31.08 3.85
C LYS A 198 30.40 -29.97 3.20
N VAL A 199 29.89 -29.34 2.13
CA VAL A 199 30.61 -28.29 1.39
C VAL A 199 30.26 -26.91 1.92
N THR A 200 28.98 -26.65 2.19
CA THR A 200 28.51 -25.37 2.73
C THR A 200 28.91 -25.18 4.18
N GLY A 201 28.88 -26.25 4.97
CA GLY A 201 29.00 -26.18 6.43
C GLY A 201 27.69 -25.82 7.12
N ILE A 202 26.59 -25.73 6.38
CA ILE A 202 25.25 -25.40 6.89
C ILE A 202 24.54 -26.70 7.25
N ASP A 203 23.90 -26.77 8.40
CA ASP A 203 23.13 -27.93 8.81
C ASP A 203 21.93 -28.19 7.91
N LYS A 204 21.54 -29.47 7.78
CA LYS A 204 20.42 -29.88 6.93
C LYS A 204 19.12 -29.13 7.26
N GLU A 205 18.84 -28.87 8.50
CA GLU A 205 17.65 -28.14 8.98
C GLU A 205 17.68 -26.68 8.49
N ALA A 206 18.83 -26.02 8.62
CA ALA A 206 19.03 -24.66 8.13
C ALA A 206 18.99 -24.58 6.60
N LEU A 207 19.57 -25.56 5.86
CA LEU A 207 19.42 -25.65 4.41
C LEU A 207 17.97 -25.87 3.96
N SER A 208 17.17 -26.61 4.74
CA SER A 208 15.77 -26.89 4.44
C SER A 208 14.81 -25.82 5.00
N ALA A 209 15.32 -24.84 5.74
CA ALA A 209 14.53 -23.76 6.28
C ALA A 209 14.05 -22.84 5.13
N TRP A 210 12.78 -22.92 4.84
CA TRP A 210 12.13 -22.08 3.84
C TRP A 210 11.05 -21.26 4.53
N LYS A 211 11.26 -19.95 4.64
CA LYS A 211 10.21 -19.04 5.11
C LYS A 211 9.44 -18.51 3.90
N GLU A 212 8.18 -18.88 3.82
CA GLU A 212 7.24 -18.23 2.90
C GLU A 212 6.86 -16.89 3.52
N GLU A 213 7.29 -15.79 2.93
CA GLU A 213 6.73 -14.49 3.26
C GLU A 213 5.57 -14.18 2.33
N HIS A 214 4.39 -14.20 2.90
CA HIS A 214 3.29 -13.44 2.34
C HIS A 214 3.52 -11.98 2.74
N SER A 215 4.11 -11.20 1.85
CA SER A 215 4.08 -9.74 1.97
C SER A 215 2.62 -9.30 1.80
N SER A 216 1.87 -9.31 2.90
CA SER A 216 0.53 -8.75 2.92
C SER A 216 0.63 -7.24 2.71
N ASN A 217 0.46 -6.79 1.48
CA ASN A 217 0.19 -5.39 1.16
C ASN A 217 -1.22 -5.04 1.64
N TRP A 218 -1.42 -5.09 2.96
CA TRP A 218 -2.70 -4.90 3.64
C TRP A 218 -3.42 -3.64 3.17
N GLY A 219 -2.68 -2.56 2.86
CA GLY A 219 -3.23 -1.32 2.35
C GLY A 219 -3.95 -1.48 1.00
N ASN A 220 -3.38 -2.22 0.06
CA ASN A 220 -3.98 -2.42 -1.27
C ASN A 220 -5.04 -3.53 -1.26
N GLU A 221 -4.89 -4.56 -0.44
CA GLU A 221 -5.85 -5.67 -0.36
C GLU A 221 -7.20 -5.25 0.24
N VAL A 222 -7.21 -4.27 1.14
CA VAL A 222 -8.44 -3.79 1.80
C VAL A 222 -8.96 -2.50 1.17
N ALA A 223 -8.08 -1.56 0.83
CA ALA A 223 -8.49 -0.23 0.34
C ALA A 223 -9.21 -0.30 -1.02
N LEU A 224 -8.75 -1.14 -1.95
CA LEU A 224 -9.37 -1.26 -3.28
C LEU A 224 -10.79 -1.87 -3.25
N PRO A 225 -11.05 -3.00 -2.56
CA PRO A 225 -12.42 -3.51 -2.39
C PRO A 225 -13.36 -2.54 -1.68
N VAL A 226 -12.87 -1.80 -0.67
CA VAL A 226 -13.67 -0.77 0.01
C VAL A 226 -14.05 0.35 -0.96
N LEU A 227 -13.15 0.78 -1.81
CA LEU A 227 -13.43 1.80 -2.83
C LEU A 227 -14.51 1.32 -3.82
N VAL A 228 -14.44 0.07 -4.29
CA VAL A 228 -15.49 -0.54 -5.14
C VAL A 228 -16.82 -0.54 -4.42
N ALA A 229 -16.87 -0.98 -3.15
CA ALA A 229 -18.10 -1.02 -2.38
C ALA A 229 -18.73 0.38 -2.20
N ILE A 230 -17.92 1.41 -2.00
CA ILE A 230 -18.40 2.81 -1.93
C ILE A 230 -19.02 3.23 -3.28
N PHE A 231 -18.38 2.90 -4.40
CA PHE A 231 -18.92 3.20 -5.72
C PHE A 231 -20.25 2.48 -6.02
N GLU A 232 -20.40 1.22 -5.58
CA GLU A 232 -21.65 0.46 -5.72
C GLU A 232 -22.80 1.10 -4.91
N ILE A 233 -22.51 1.56 -3.69
CA ILE A 233 -23.50 2.28 -2.87
C ILE A 233 -23.89 3.60 -3.55
N LEU A 234 -22.93 4.36 -4.06
CA LEU A 234 -23.21 5.61 -4.77
C LEU A 234 -24.05 5.36 -6.04
N LEU A 235 -23.77 4.29 -6.78
CA LEU A 235 -24.54 3.91 -7.96
C LEU A 235 -25.98 3.54 -7.58
N LEU A 236 -26.18 2.72 -6.56
CA LEU A 236 -27.51 2.37 -6.04
C LEU A 236 -28.30 3.63 -5.68
N ILE A 237 -27.68 4.54 -4.95
CA ILE A 237 -28.25 5.83 -4.57
C ILE A 237 -28.67 6.62 -5.80
N ALA A 238 -27.78 6.76 -6.79
CA ALA A 238 -28.02 7.54 -7.98
C ALA A 238 -29.17 6.95 -8.84
N VAL A 239 -29.23 5.63 -8.99
CA VAL A 239 -30.32 4.94 -9.72
C VAL A 239 -31.65 5.11 -9.01
N CYS A 240 -31.69 4.96 -7.69
CA CYS A 240 -32.90 5.21 -6.90
C CYS A 240 -33.41 6.64 -7.02
N LEU A 241 -32.52 7.64 -7.02
CA LEU A 241 -32.87 9.05 -7.21
C LEU A 241 -33.51 9.32 -8.59
N VAL A 242 -32.94 8.74 -9.65
CA VAL A 242 -33.53 8.84 -11.01
C VAL A 242 -34.94 8.24 -11.01
N THR A 243 -35.11 7.05 -10.41
CA THR A 243 -36.38 6.36 -10.32
C THR A 243 -37.43 7.22 -9.62
N VAL A 244 -37.15 7.73 -8.44
CA VAL A 244 -38.11 8.56 -7.69
C VAL A 244 -38.47 9.83 -8.40
N LYS A 245 -37.52 10.48 -9.09
CA LYS A 245 -37.77 11.66 -9.89
C LYS A 245 -38.76 11.40 -11.02
N GLU A 246 -38.64 10.26 -11.70
CA GLU A 246 -39.47 9.89 -12.84
C GLU A 246 -40.86 9.37 -12.46
N LEU A 247 -41.07 8.90 -11.19
CA LEU A 247 -42.39 8.43 -10.73
C LEU A 247 -43.51 9.45 -10.95
N LYS A 248 -43.22 10.75 -10.93
CA LYS A 248 -44.19 11.81 -11.22
C LYS A 248 -44.82 11.71 -12.62
N ASN A 249 -44.10 11.12 -13.57
CA ASN A 249 -44.53 10.95 -14.95
C ASN A 249 -45.31 9.66 -15.18
N MET A 250 -45.28 8.72 -14.21
CA MET A 250 -45.82 7.37 -14.35
C MET A 250 -47.33 7.38 -14.61
N GLY A 251 -48.11 8.15 -13.84
CA GLY A 251 -49.57 8.21 -14.00
C GLY A 251 -50.00 8.65 -15.41
N ASN A 252 -49.35 9.67 -15.99
CA ASN A 252 -49.64 10.17 -17.32
C ASN A 252 -49.31 9.11 -18.40
N LEU A 253 -48.24 8.36 -18.25
CA LEU A 253 -47.86 7.32 -19.20
C LEU A 253 -48.77 6.09 -19.08
N LEU A 254 -49.21 5.72 -17.89
CA LEU A 254 -50.20 4.65 -17.67
C LEU A 254 -51.56 4.99 -18.34
N LEU A 255 -52.00 6.27 -18.29
CA LEU A 255 -53.18 6.73 -19.01
C LEU A 255 -53.02 6.66 -20.53
N GLN A 256 -51.78 6.73 -21.04
CA GLN A 256 -51.47 6.56 -22.45
C GLN A 256 -51.32 5.10 -22.89
N GLY A 257 -51.66 4.13 -22.00
CA GLY A 257 -51.61 2.70 -22.29
C GLY A 257 -50.27 2.02 -21.96
N TRP A 258 -49.32 2.72 -21.37
CA TRP A 258 -48.05 2.11 -20.93
C TRP A 258 -48.29 1.18 -19.74
N SER A 259 -47.61 0.04 -19.74
CA SER A 259 -47.51 -0.81 -18.54
C SER A 259 -46.42 -0.31 -17.58
N ARG A 260 -46.46 -0.76 -16.32
CA ARG A 260 -45.38 -0.50 -15.36
C ARG A 260 -44.03 -1.06 -15.81
N LYS A 261 -44.06 -2.16 -16.60
CA LYS A 261 -42.86 -2.75 -17.19
C LYS A 261 -42.28 -1.83 -18.27
N ASP A 262 -43.09 -1.27 -19.15
CA ASP A 262 -42.65 -0.35 -20.19
C ASP A 262 -42.09 0.92 -19.60
N PHE A 263 -42.70 1.42 -18.52
CA PHE A 263 -42.17 2.55 -17.77
C PHE A 263 -40.81 2.27 -17.12
N ALA A 264 -40.67 1.11 -16.48
CA ALA A 264 -39.40 0.67 -15.90
C ALA A 264 -38.30 0.52 -16.98
N LEU A 265 -38.63 -0.12 -18.11
CA LEU A 265 -37.69 -0.28 -19.21
C LEU A 265 -37.24 1.08 -19.78
N LYS A 266 -38.16 2.05 -19.90
CA LYS A 266 -37.81 3.41 -20.35
C LYS A 266 -36.77 4.09 -19.45
N ILE A 267 -36.91 3.92 -18.13
CA ILE A 267 -35.99 4.54 -17.14
C ILE A 267 -34.65 3.81 -17.13
N TYR A 268 -34.69 2.48 -17.09
CA TYR A 268 -33.50 1.68 -16.83
C TYR A 268 -32.74 1.26 -18.10
N SER A 269 -33.36 1.32 -19.32
CA SER A 269 -32.67 0.93 -20.55
C SER A 269 -31.33 1.66 -20.77
N PRO A 270 -31.17 2.97 -20.53
CA PRO A 270 -29.88 3.62 -20.69
C PRO A 270 -28.82 3.10 -19.70
N ILE A 271 -29.25 2.76 -18.49
CA ILE A 271 -28.39 2.23 -17.42
C ILE A 271 -27.95 0.81 -17.76
N LEU A 272 -28.90 -0.04 -18.18
CA LEU A 272 -28.63 -1.41 -18.59
C LEU A 272 -27.76 -1.47 -19.85
N ILE A 273 -27.97 -0.57 -20.81
CA ILE A 273 -27.14 -0.44 -22.02
C ILE A 273 -25.71 -0.03 -21.61
N ALA A 274 -25.56 0.93 -20.68
CA ALA A 274 -24.25 1.32 -20.17
C ALA A 274 -23.55 0.17 -19.46
N GLY A 275 -24.28 -0.59 -18.60
CA GLY A 275 -23.75 -1.79 -17.96
C GLY A 275 -23.36 -2.88 -18.96
N PHE A 276 -24.13 -3.05 -20.03
CA PHE A 276 -23.79 -3.97 -21.11
C PHE A 276 -22.53 -3.50 -21.89
N ILE A 277 -22.39 -2.20 -22.13
CA ILE A 277 -21.19 -1.62 -22.74
C ILE A 277 -19.99 -1.79 -21.82
N SER A 278 -20.15 -1.71 -20.50
CA SER A 278 -19.04 -1.90 -19.54
C SER A 278 -18.39 -3.27 -19.68
N ILE A 279 -19.10 -4.32 -20.10
CA ILE A 279 -18.54 -5.66 -20.38
C ILE A 279 -17.44 -5.55 -21.46
N PHE A 280 -17.68 -4.81 -22.52
CA PHE A 280 -16.70 -4.62 -23.59
C PHE A 280 -15.57 -3.69 -23.18
N LEU A 281 -15.85 -2.69 -22.35
CA LEU A 281 -14.80 -1.85 -21.76
C LEU A 281 -13.90 -2.67 -20.85
N PHE A 282 -14.42 -3.66 -20.14
CA PHE A 282 -13.65 -4.57 -19.32
C PHE A 282 -12.65 -5.37 -20.17
N VAL A 283 -13.11 -5.93 -21.28
CA VAL A 283 -12.24 -6.64 -22.24
C VAL A 283 -11.19 -5.69 -22.82
N GLY A 284 -11.62 -4.50 -23.25
CA GLY A 284 -10.72 -3.47 -23.81
C GLY A 284 -9.64 -3.03 -22.81
N TYR A 285 -10.02 -2.86 -21.53
CA TYR A 285 -9.09 -2.55 -20.46
C TYR A 285 -8.08 -3.68 -20.25
N GLY A 286 -8.53 -4.95 -20.22
CA GLY A 286 -7.67 -6.11 -20.14
C GLY A 286 -6.62 -6.15 -21.24
N LEU A 287 -7.00 -5.84 -22.49
CA LEU A 287 -6.10 -5.75 -23.64
C LEU A 287 -5.05 -4.63 -23.49
N VAL A 288 -5.42 -3.49 -22.92
CA VAL A 288 -4.51 -2.36 -22.71
C VAL A 288 -3.56 -2.63 -21.53
N PHE A 289 -4.05 -3.34 -20.51
CA PHE A 289 -3.28 -3.62 -19.29
C PHE A 289 -2.22 -4.70 -19.47
N THR A 290 -2.36 -5.56 -20.48
CA THR A 290 -1.44 -6.64 -20.80
C THR A 290 -0.52 -6.27 -21.98
N GLU A 291 0.74 -6.71 -21.91
CA GLU A 291 1.71 -6.63 -23.01
C GLU A 291 2.17 -8.05 -23.38
N GLY A 292 2.46 -8.24 -24.67
CA GLY A 292 2.67 -9.58 -25.20
C GLY A 292 1.34 -10.30 -25.41
N SER A 293 1.38 -11.60 -25.69
CA SER A 293 0.16 -12.27 -26.12
C SER A 293 -0.44 -13.17 -25.05
N PHE A 294 -1.11 -12.59 -24.02
CA PHE A 294 -2.07 -13.35 -23.21
C PHE A 294 -3.35 -13.70 -23.97
N LEU A 295 -3.47 -13.29 -25.23
CA LEU A 295 -4.69 -13.45 -26.05
C LEU A 295 -4.97 -14.94 -26.30
N SER A 296 -5.92 -15.46 -25.57
CA SER A 296 -6.44 -16.83 -25.69
C SER A 296 -7.96 -16.81 -25.61
N SER A 297 -8.61 -17.88 -26.00
CA SER A 297 -10.06 -18.03 -25.79
C SER A 297 -10.42 -17.92 -24.30
N MET A 298 -9.57 -18.47 -23.44
CA MET A 298 -9.77 -18.41 -21.98
C MET A 298 -9.62 -16.99 -21.42
N PHE A 299 -8.66 -16.19 -21.92
CA PHE A 299 -8.53 -14.79 -21.55
C PHE A 299 -9.84 -14.03 -21.88
N PHE A 300 -10.32 -14.13 -23.11
CA PHE A 300 -11.55 -13.46 -23.50
C PHE A 300 -12.76 -13.96 -22.73
N SER A 301 -12.90 -15.28 -22.53
CA SER A 301 -14.01 -15.82 -21.75
C SER A 301 -13.96 -15.38 -20.29
N THR A 302 -12.79 -15.31 -19.68
CA THR A 302 -12.61 -14.81 -18.30
C THR A 302 -12.96 -13.33 -18.22
N MET A 303 -12.45 -12.50 -19.13
CA MET A 303 -12.75 -11.06 -19.16
C MET A 303 -14.24 -10.81 -19.37
N LEU A 304 -14.87 -11.54 -20.28
CA LEU A 304 -16.31 -11.48 -20.50
C LEU A 304 -17.10 -11.96 -19.28
N PHE A 305 -16.67 -13.03 -18.64
CA PHE A 305 -17.34 -13.57 -17.44
C PHE A 305 -17.29 -12.56 -16.27
N VAL A 306 -16.13 -11.97 -16.01
CA VAL A 306 -15.99 -10.99 -14.94
C VAL A 306 -16.74 -9.69 -15.27
N GLY A 307 -16.70 -9.24 -16.55
CA GLY A 307 -17.54 -8.13 -17.01
C GLY A 307 -19.05 -8.44 -16.90
N LEU A 308 -19.45 -9.70 -17.11
CA LEU A 308 -20.82 -10.14 -16.88
C LEU A 308 -21.21 -10.11 -15.40
N LEU A 309 -20.31 -10.48 -14.50
CA LEU A 309 -20.55 -10.36 -13.04
C LEU A 309 -20.76 -8.90 -12.64
N ASP A 310 -19.97 -7.98 -13.17
CA ASP A 310 -20.14 -6.55 -12.99
C ASP A 310 -21.53 -6.10 -13.50
N PHE A 311 -21.91 -6.50 -14.70
CA PHE A 311 -23.26 -6.22 -15.26
C PHE A 311 -24.39 -6.80 -14.39
N ILE A 312 -24.21 -7.98 -13.81
CA ILE A 312 -25.18 -8.57 -12.87
C ILE A 312 -25.34 -7.69 -11.62
N LEU A 313 -24.27 -7.10 -11.08
CA LEU A 313 -24.38 -6.14 -9.98
C LEU A 313 -25.20 -4.92 -10.38
N VAL A 314 -24.97 -4.36 -11.57
CA VAL A 314 -25.81 -3.27 -12.11
C VAL A 314 -27.28 -3.71 -12.23
N CYS A 315 -27.54 -4.92 -12.72
CA CYS A 315 -28.91 -5.47 -12.79
C CYS A 315 -29.55 -5.60 -11.39
N ILE A 316 -28.81 -6.04 -10.38
CA ILE A 316 -29.30 -6.12 -8.99
C ILE A 316 -29.65 -4.72 -8.48
N ILE A 317 -28.80 -3.73 -8.71
CA ILE A 317 -29.10 -2.34 -8.36
C ILE A 317 -30.37 -1.83 -9.03
N VAL A 318 -30.53 -2.10 -10.33
CA VAL A 318 -31.73 -1.75 -11.07
C VAL A 318 -32.97 -2.48 -10.52
N LEU A 319 -32.87 -3.77 -10.17
CA LEU A 319 -33.94 -4.53 -9.55
C LEU A 319 -34.36 -3.91 -8.21
N ILE A 320 -33.40 -3.57 -7.35
CA ILE A 320 -33.68 -2.90 -6.07
C ILE A 320 -34.40 -1.56 -6.32
N ALA A 321 -33.89 -0.75 -7.24
CA ALA A 321 -34.51 0.53 -7.58
C ALA A 321 -35.90 0.36 -8.22
N SER A 322 -36.13 -0.72 -8.97
CA SER A 322 -37.42 -0.98 -9.60
C SER A 322 -38.55 -1.26 -8.61
N THR A 323 -38.21 -1.69 -7.39
CA THR A 323 -39.21 -1.91 -6.32
C THR A 323 -40.06 -0.66 -6.08
N PHE A 324 -39.47 0.54 -6.20
CA PHE A 324 -40.22 1.81 -6.11
C PHE A 324 -41.34 1.92 -7.13
N ILE A 325 -41.14 1.41 -8.35
CA ILE A 325 -42.15 1.45 -9.44
C ILE A 325 -43.24 0.41 -9.17
N PHE A 326 -42.87 -0.79 -8.75
CA PHE A 326 -43.81 -1.90 -8.56
C PHE A 326 -44.58 -1.85 -7.24
N MET A 327 -44.12 -1.11 -6.25
CA MET A 327 -44.85 -0.83 -4.99
C MET A 327 -46.08 0.07 -5.23
N ILE A 328 -46.14 0.79 -6.33
CA ILE A 328 -47.23 1.72 -6.66
C ILE A 328 -48.29 0.98 -7.48
N SER A 329 -49.57 1.00 -7.04
CA SER A 329 -50.68 0.43 -7.84
C SER A 329 -50.94 1.31 -9.09
N PRO A 330 -51.37 0.72 -10.24
CA PRO A 330 -51.69 1.50 -11.44
C PRO A 330 -52.80 2.54 -11.19
N ILE A 331 -53.80 2.15 -10.41
CA ILE A 331 -54.93 3.02 -10.08
C ILE A 331 -54.48 4.21 -9.24
N ASP A 332 -53.56 3.97 -8.27
CA ASP A 332 -53.04 5.05 -7.42
C ASP A 332 -52.11 5.98 -8.22
N ALA A 333 -51.35 5.45 -9.15
CA ALA A 333 -50.52 6.26 -10.04
C ALA A 333 -51.35 7.19 -10.95
N ILE A 334 -52.42 6.66 -11.56
CA ILE A 334 -53.34 7.43 -12.39
C ILE A 334 -54.08 8.47 -11.56
N ARG A 335 -54.55 8.12 -10.36
CA ARG A 335 -55.20 9.05 -9.43
C ARG A 335 -54.25 10.00 -8.70
N ASN A 336 -52.95 9.93 -9.05
CA ASN A 336 -51.88 10.64 -8.34
C ASN A 336 -51.82 10.33 -6.81
N ARG A 337 -52.42 9.19 -6.42
CA ARG A 337 -52.42 8.64 -5.06
C ARG A 337 -51.31 7.61 -4.89
N ILE A 338 -50.07 8.01 -5.21
CA ILE A 338 -48.90 7.14 -5.05
C ILE A 338 -48.79 6.77 -3.57
N SER A 339 -48.51 5.48 -3.26
CA SER A 339 -48.23 5.07 -1.89
C SER A 339 -46.97 5.75 -1.35
N LYS A 340 -47.16 7.00 -0.96
CA LYS A 340 -46.10 7.91 -0.51
C LYS A 340 -45.41 7.39 0.74
N LYS A 341 -46.12 6.57 1.57
CA LYS A 341 -45.55 5.92 2.75
C LYS A 341 -44.48 4.87 2.40
N GLY A 342 -44.74 4.00 1.41
CA GLY A 342 -43.78 2.98 0.99
C GLY A 342 -42.49 3.59 0.41
N ILE A 343 -42.63 4.62 -0.44
CA ILE A 343 -41.49 5.35 -0.99
C ILE A 343 -40.72 6.06 0.13
N MET A 344 -41.42 6.64 1.11
CA MET A 344 -40.80 7.31 2.24
C MET A 344 -39.96 6.32 3.08
N ILE A 345 -40.45 5.12 3.36
CA ILE A 345 -39.72 4.09 4.10
C ILE A 345 -38.44 3.70 3.33
N ALA A 346 -38.55 3.46 2.03
CA ALA A 346 -37.38 3.10 1.23
C ALA A 346 -36.34 4.25 1.17
N MET A 347 -36.79 5.53 1.11
CA MET A 347 -35.87 6.67 1.19
C MET A 347 -35.20 6.80 2.56
N ILE A 348 -35.90 6.44 3.63
CA ILE A 348 -35.31 6.39 4.98
C ILE A 348 -34.21 5.33 5.04
N VAL A 349 -34.42 4.15 4.46
CA VAL A 349 -33.39 3.10 4.41
C VAL A 349 -32.15 3.58 3.65
N LEU A 350 -32.34 4.22 2.48
CA LEU A 350 -31.22 4.78 1.70
C LEU A 350 -30.51 5.92 2.45
N PHE A 351 -31.25 6.74 3.19
CA PHE A 351 -30.68 7.78 4.03
C PHE A 351 -29.79 7.19 5.15
N LEU A 352 -30.25 6.11 5.80
CA LEU A 352 -29.47 5.39 6.81
C LEU A 352 -28.21 4.76 6.22
N LEU A 353 -28.32 4.10 5.06
CA LEU A 353 -27.16 3.51 4.37
C LEU A 353 -26.14 4.58 3.95
N GLY A 354 -26.63 5.71 3.45
CA GLY A 354 -25.76 6.84 3.09
C GLY A 354 -24.97 7.37 4.30
N ASN A 355 -25.63 7.56 5.43
CA ASN A 355 -24.99 8.04 6.66
C ASN A 355 -23.97 7.03 7.20
N ALA A 356 -24.30 5.72 7.24
CA ALA A 356 -23.35 4.67 7.60
C ALA A 356 -22.13 4.67 6.66
N GLY A 357 -22.34 4.86 5.36
CA GLY A 357 -21.27 5.03 4.37
C GLY A 357 -20.38 6.24 4.66
N LEU A 358 -20.94 7.36 5.12
CA LEU A 358 -20.20 8.57 5.48
C LEU A 358 -19.26 8.33 6.67
N VAL A 359 -19.73 7.61 7.69
CA VAL A 359 -18.89 7.22 8.85
C VAL A 359 -17.75 6.32 8.41
N GLY A 360 -18.01 5.34 7.54
CA GLY A 360 -16.98 4.43 6.99
C GLY A 360 -15.94 5.17 6.14
N ALA A 361 -16.39 6.06 5.25
CA ALA A 361 -15.50 6.88 4.41
C ALA A 361 -14.62 7.81 5.24
N GLY A 362 -15.18 8.44 6.29
CA GLY A 362 -14.41 9.23 7.24
C GLY A 362 -13.35 8.42 7.98
N GLY A 363 -13.65 7.16 8.33
CA GLY A 363 -12.70 6.22 8.93
C GLY A 363 -11.51 5.91 8.00
N ALA A 364 -11.79 5.74 6.71
CA ALA A 364 -10.76 5.42 5.71
C ALA A 364 -9.78 6.59 5.46
N ILE A 365 -10.25 7.85 5.53
CA ILE A 365 -9.41 9.04 5.29
C ILE A 365 -8.63 9.51 6.53
N ASP A 366 -8.99 9.07 7.73
CA ASP A 366 -8.41 9.55 9.01
C ASP A 366 -6.90 9.28 9.11
N GLY A 367 -6.46 8.09 8.68
CA GLY A 367 -5.05 7.72 8.63
C GLY A 367 -4.24 8.66 7.73
N PRO A 368 -4.53 8.72 6.42
CA PRO A 368 -3.86 9.63 5.48
C PRO A 368 -3.85 11.09 5.93
N MET A 369 -4.93 11.61 6.51
CA MET A 369 -5.01 13.01 7.01
C MET A 369 -4.09 13.25 8.21
N LYS A 370 -4.00 12.29 9.13
CA LYS A 370 -3.06 12.37 10.26
C LYS A 370 -1.62 12.39 9.77
N GLU A 371 -1.29 11.58 8.78
CA GLU A 371 0.04 11.54 8.19
C GLU A 371 0.39 12.84 7.46
N VAL A 372 -0.55 13.45 6.73
CA VAL A 372 -0.32 14.76 6.09
C VAL A 372 -0.06 15.85 7.13
N SER A 373 -0.87 15.91 8.21
CA SER A 373 -0.66 16.88 9.28
C SER A 373 0.69 16.68 10.00
N LYS A 374 1.12 15.42 10.12
CA LYS A 374 2.41 15.06 10.69
C LYS A 374 3.55 15.49 9.76
N ASN A 375 3.43 15.23 8.45
CA ASN A 375 4.44 15.60 7.46
C ASN A 375 4.67 17.11 7.36
N GLU A 376 3.64 17.95 7.53
CA GLU A 376 3.83 19.40 7.53
C GLU A 376 4.67 19.88 8.72
N LYS A 377 4.47 19.32 9.92
CA LYS A 377 5.32 19.58 11.09
C LYS A 377 6.75 19.09 10.87
N ILE A 378 6.90 17.92 10.26
CA ILE A 378 8.19 17.33 9.88
C ILE A 378 8.92 18.27 8.93
N ARG A 379 8.27 18.75 7.88
CA ARG A 379 8.85 19.65 6.89
C ARG A 379 9.48 20.90 7.52
N GLN A 380 8.77 21.55 8.45
CA GLN A 380 9.28 22.70 9.17
C GLN A 380 10.48 22.38 10.06
N ALA A 381 10.43 21.25 10.77
CA ALA A 381 11.51 20.82 11.65
C ALA A 381 12.80 20.42 10.88
N TRP A 382 12.64 19.89 9.66
CA TRP A 382 13.72 19.34 8.87
C TRP A 382 14.27 20.30 7.80
N GLU A 383 13.85 21.55 7.81
CA GLU A 383 14.32 22.57 6.86
C GLU A 383 15.86 22.75 6.89
N ALA A 384 16.48 22.61 8.06
CA ALA A 384 17.92 22.75 8.23
C ALA A 384 18.75 21.64 7.53
N VAL A 385 18.14 20.48 7.27
CA VAL A 385 18.81 19.33 6.63
C VAL A 385 18.13 18.92 5.33
N LYS A 386 17.32 19.78 4.75
CA LYS A 386 16.49 19.52 3.56
C LYS A 386 17.27 19.01 2.35
N ASP A 387 18.51 19.45 2.18
CA ASP A 387 19.38 19.13 1.04
C ASP A 387 20.22 17.87 1.27
N ILE A 388 20.22 17.32 2.49
CA ILE A 388 20.90 16.07 2.79
C ILE A 388 20.10 14.91 2.17
N HIS A 389 20.81 14.00 1.50
CA HIS A 389 20.23 12.83 0.88
C HIS A 389 20.28 11.63 1.82
N ILE A 390 19.15 10.97 1.94
CA ILE A 390 18.93 9.78 2.77
C ILE A 390 18.58 8.60 1.87
N LEU A 391 18.86 7.38 2.30
CA LEU A 391 18.35 6.19 1.62
C LEU A 391 16.82 6.16 1.77
N SER A 392 16.13 6.38 0.66
CA SER A 392 14.65 6.45 0.62
C SER A 392 14.00 5.13 0.21
N GLY A 393 14.77 4.23 -0.37
CA GLY A 393 14.33 2.91 -0.82
C GLY A 393 15.42 2.19 -1.59
N ALA A 394 15.28 0.90 -1.67
CA ALA A 394 16.13 0.02 -2.45
C ALA A 394 15.28 -1.08 -3.07
N ALA A 395 15.73 -1.62 -4.19
CA ALA A 395 15.16 -2.84 -4.75
C ALA A 395 15.73 -4.06 -4.02
N GLN A 396 15.00 -5.14 -4.02
CA GLN A 396 15.41 -6.39 -3.38
C GLN A 396 16.60 -7.03 -4.11
N GLY A 397 16.63 -6.92 -5.44
CA GLY A 397 17.67 -7.54 -6.26
C GLY A 397 17.82 -9.04 -5.96
N ASP A 398 19.07 -9.49 -5.93
CA ASP A 398 19.44 -10.87 -5.57
C ASP A 398 19.58 -11.10 -4.05
N ASP A 399 19.31 -10.09 -3.22
CA ASP A 399 19.52 -10.09 -1.78
C ASP A 399 18.26 -10.35 -0.95
N GLU A 400 17.30 -11.07 -1.53
CA GLU A 400 16.04 -11.44 -0.85
C GLU A 400 16.28 -12.08 0.52
N LEU A 401 17.25 -12.99 0.62
CA LEU A 401 17.56 -13.66 1.87
C LEU A 401 18.11 -12.71 2.93
N SER A 402 18.93 -11.73 2.54
CA SER A 402 19.45 -10.72 3.45
C SER A 402 18.34 -9.80 3.96
N MET A 403 17.41 -9.40 3.10
CA MET A 403 16.26 -8.59 3.49
C MET A 403 15.30 -9.35 4.43
N GLN A 404 15.27 -10.67 4.35
CA GLN A 404 14.51 -11.55 5.25
C GLN A 404 15.29 -11.90 6.54
N GLY A 405 16.50 -11.38 6.73
CA GLY A 405 17.35 -11.67 7.88
C GLY A 405 17.92 -13.10 7.89
N ASN A 406 17.96 -13.76 6.73
CA ASN A 406 18.48 -15.12 6.58
C ASN A 406 19.89 -15.16 5.98
N SER A 407 20.48 -14.02 5.63
CA SER A 407 21.85 -13.86 5.13
C SER A 407 22.42 -12.51 5.53
N ASP A 408 23.73 -12.43 5.76
CA ASP A 408 24.45 -11.20 6.09
C ASP A 408 25.14 -10.58 4.87
N LYS A 409 24.93 -11.15 3.67
CA LYS A 409 25.63 -10.76 2.44
C LYS A 409 25.45 -9.27 2.11
N LEU A 410 24.21 -8.79 2.11
CA LEU A 410 23.91 -7.39 1.82
C LEU A 410 24.54 -6.44 2.84
N ASP A 411 24.53 -6.81 4.12
CA ASP A 411 25.14 -6.02 5.18
C ASP A 411 26.67 -5.95 5.01
N GLU A 412 27.30 -7.04 4.61
CA GLU A 412 28.75 -7.06 4.31
C GLU A 412 29.09 -6.23 3.08
N ASP A 413 28.29 -6.30 2.01
CA ASP A 413 28.51 -5.56 0.77
C ASP A 413 28.29 -4.05 1.01
N MET A 414 27.25 -3.67 1.77
CA MET A 414 27.04 -2.30 2.21
C MET A 414 28.18 -1.79 3.09
N TYR A 415 28.68 -2.63 3.99
CA TYR A 415 29.81 -2.27 4.85
C TYR A 415 31.11 -2.09 4.05
N LYS A 416 31.43 -2.97 3.10
CA LYS A 416 32.61 -2.85 2.22
C LYS A 416 32.53 -1.56 1.39
N TRP A 417 31.36 -1.25 0.85
CA TRP A 417 31.13 -0.02 0.12
C TRP A 417 31.32 1.20 1.03
N TYR A 418 30.63 1.26 2.17
CA TYR A 418 30.80 2.36 3.13
C TYR A 418 32.24 2.56 3.55
N LYS A 419 32.94 1.49 3.89
CA LYS A 419 34.37 1.55 4.26
C LYS A 419 35.27 2.18 3.20
N SER A 420 34.92 2.05 1.93
CA SER A 420 35.68 2.63 0.81
C SER A 420 35.47 4.15 0.65
N ILE A 421 34.37 4.66 1.16
CA ILE A 421 33.96 6.07 1.03
C ILE A 421 33.94 6.82 2.37
N GLU A 422 34.21 6.13 3.48
CA GLU A 422 34.23 6.71 4.81
C GLU A 422 35.24 7.87 4.90
N GLY A 423 34.89 8.89 5.67
CA GLY A 423 35.71 10.09 5.85
C GLY A 423 35.82 11.00 4.62
N LYS A 424 35.20 10.67 3.49
CA LYS A 424 35.11 11.56 2.34
C LYS A 424 34.14 12.70 2.60
N ASP A 425 34.43 13.86 2.01
CA ASP A 425 33.56 15.04 2.14
C ASP A 425 32.13 14.74 1.71
N GLY A 426 31.18 15.11 2.55
CA GLY A 426 29.75 14.93 2.31
C GLY A 426 29.22 13.49 2.46
N VAL A 427 30.02 12.57 2.99
CA VAL A 427 29.58 11.19 3.32
C VAL A 427 29.51 11.07 4.84
N TYR A 428 28.30 10.83 5.38
CA TYR A 428 28.08 10.84 6.82
C TYR A 428 27.40 9.56 7.30
N ILE A 429 27.76 9.12 8.50
CA ILE A 429 26.92 8.28 9.34
C ILE A 429 26.20 9.18 10.32
N VAL A 430 24.89 9.07 10.36
CA VAL A 430 24.06 9.79 11.33
C VAL A 430 22.86 8.93 11.69
N SER A 431 22.80 8.51 12.93
CA SER A 431 21.62 7.90 13.54
C SER A 431 21.37 8.50 14.91
N SER A 432 20.13 8.50 15.35
CA SER A 432 19.75 9.01 16.66
C SER A 432 18.61 8.22 17.26
N ASP A 433 18.70 7.98 18.57
CA ASP A 433 17.63 7.44 19.40
C ASP A 433 17.27 8.42 20.52
N ILE A 434 15.98 8.76 20.63
CA ILE A 434 15.49 9.70 21.63
C ILE A 434 14.86 8.94 22.78
N TYR A 435 15.40 9.18 23.97
CA TYR A 435 14.87 8.72 25.24
C TYR A 435 14.06 9.84 25.88
N ASP A 436 12.84 10.08 25.40
CA ASP A 436 11.89 11.03 25.96
C ASP A 436 11.25 10.50 27.26
N ASN A 437 10.48 11.34 27.93
CA ASN A 437 9.79 10.97 29.19
C ASN A 437 8.89 9.73 29.02
N LYS A 438 8.27 9.56 27.84
CA LYS A 438 7.38 8.44 27.56
C LYS A 438 8.18 7.15 27.41
N THR A 439 9.27 7.19 26.66
CA THR A 439 10.19 6.06 26.44
C THR A 439 10.84 5.63 27.75
N LEU A 440 11.36 6.58 28.54
CA LEU A 440 11.96 6.30 29.84
C LEU A 440 10.95 5.69 30.83
N ARG A 441 9.69 6.14 30.81
CA ARG A 441 8.63 5.55 31.63
C ARG A 441 8.32 4.11 31.19
N LYS A 442 8.22 3.87 29.88
CA LYS A 442 8.01 2.52 29.32
C LYS A 442 9.12 1.56 29.70
N ASN A 443 10.37 2.01 29.56
CA ASN A 443 11.55 1.20 29.90
C ASN A 443 11.59 0.82 31.40
N ARG A 444 11.21 1.76 32.29
CA ARG A 444 11.07 1.44 33.72
C ARG A 444 9.95 0.45 34.03
N GLN A 445 8.84 0.51 33.27
CA GLN A 445 7.70 -0.38 33.46
C GLN A 445 7.96 -1.78 32.90
N SER A 446 8.67 -1.91 31.77
CA SER A 446 8.99 -3.21 31.17
C SER A 446 9.99 -4.00 32.01
N GLY A 447 10.88 -3.31 32.74
CA GLY A 447 11.96 -3.96 33.50
C GLY A 447 13.05 -4.59 32.64
N GLU A 448 12.97 -4.47 31.32
CA GLU A 448 13.97 -5.03 30.39
C GLU A 448 15.30 -4.27 30.46
N ILE A 449 15.24 -2.95 30.67
CA ILE A 449 16.42 -2.10 30.86
C ILE A 449 16.62 -1.85 32.34
N LYS A 450 17.77 -2.30 32.85
CA LYS A 450 18.10 -2.23 34.28
C LYS A 450 18.47 -0.82 34.75
N TYR A 451 19.15 -0.06 33.91
CA TYR A 451 19.66 1.26 34.27
C TYR A 451 18.97 2.35 33.43
N VAL A 452 17.83 2.86 33.90
CA VAL A 452 17.02 3.87 33.18
C VAL A 452 17.29 5.26 33.78
N PRO A 453 17.80 6.23 33.00
CA PRO A 453 17.97 7.62 33.42
C PRO A 453 16.67 8.30 33.84
N ASN A 454 16.78 9.38 34.64
CA ASN A 454 15.60 10.11 35.12
C ASN A 454 15.15 11.18 34.14
N ASN A 455 16.07 11.80 33.41
CA ASN A 455 15.79 12.90 32.51
C ASN A 455 15.97 12.51 31.04
N PRO A 456 15.20 13.10 30.12
CA PRO A 456 15.34 12.88 28.69
C PRO A 456 16.73 13.22 28.16
N TYR A 457 17.19 12.40 27.21
CA TYR A 457 18.45 12.59 26.48
C TYR A 457 18.35 11.96 25.09
N CYS A 458 19.36 12.18 24.25
CA CYS A 458 19.43 11.61 22.92
C CYS A 458 20.76 10.86 22.73
N GLU A 459 20.69 9.65 22.22
CA GLU A 459 21.87 8.90 21.76
C GLU A 459 22.06 9.09 20.28
N PHE A 460 23.31 9.26 19.89
CA PHE A 460 23.69 9.45 18.48
C PHE A 460 24.81 8.48 18.11
N VAL A 461 24.73 8.02 16.87
CA VAL A 461 25.83 7.35 16.16
C VAL A 461 26.27 8.29 15.05
N LEU A 462 27.41 8.96 15.19
CA LEU A 462 27.85 9.99 14.26
C LEU A 462 29.24 9.72 13.71
N SER A 463 29.44 9.92 12.41
CA SER A 463 30.78 9.95 11.84
C SER A 463 31.53 11.23 12.25
N PRO A 464 32.85 11.18 12.42
CA PRO A 464 33.65 12.32 12.87
C PRO A 464 33.55 13.55 11.96
N ASN A 465 33.48 13.36 10.64
CA ASN A 465 33.32 14.44 9.69
C ASN A 465 31.97 15.16 9.82
N TYR A 466 30.88 14.44 10.15
CA TYR A 466 29.58 15.08 10.41
C TYR A 466 29.63 15.99 11.63
N LEU A 467 30.26 15.55 12.72
CA LEU A 467 30.46 16.40 13.91
C LEU A 467 31.24 17.66 13.59
N LYS A 468 32.34 17.54 12.84
CA LYS A 468 33.14 18.67 12.39
C LYS A 468 32.31 19.66 11.55
N ASP A 469 31.55 19.16 10.57
CA ASP A 469 30.76 20.00 9.66
C ASP A 469 29.57 20.66 10.37
N THR A 470 29.09 20.08 11.46
CA THR A 470 28.08 20.71 12.35
C THR A 470 28.70 21.67 13.36
N GLY A 471 30.02 21.86 13.33
CA GLY A 471 30.74 22.81 14.18
C GLY A 471 31.03 22.29 15.61
N ASN A 472 31.12 20.96 15.77
CA ASN A 472 31.53 20.32 17.01
C ASN A 472 32.87 19.60 16.81
N ASN A 473 33.92 20.16 17.37
CA ASN A 473 35.26 19.61 17.23
C ASN A 473 35.50 18.45 18.22
N VAL A 474 36.22 17.44 17.77
CA VAL A 474 36.60 16.27 18.59
C VAL A 474 38.11 16.17 18.65
N ASP A 475 38.65 15.82 19.82
CA ASP A 475 40.07 15.62 20.04
C ASP A 475 40.62 14.55 19.07
N PRO A 476 41.68 14.85 18.28
CA PRO A 476 42.29 13.88 17.37
C PRO A 476 42.74 12.57 18.03
N SER A 477 43.07 12.57 19.31
CA SER A 477 43.42 11.37 20.05
C SER A 477 42.25 10.40 20.20
N LEU A 478 41.02 10.91 20.36
CA LEU A 478 39.80 10.12 20.44
C LEU A 478 39.40 9.56 19.05
N LEU A 479 39.64 10.33 18.01
CA LEU A 479 39.44 9.86 16.61
C LEU A 479 40.38 8.70 16.30
N LYS A 480 41.64 8.79 16.73
CA LYS A 480 42.63 7.71 16.57
C LYS A 480 42.14 6.42 17.26
N LYS A 481 41.69 6.52 18.51
CA LYS A 481 41.17 5.38 19.28
C LYS A 481 39.93 4.76 18.58
N ALA A 482 39.01 5.59 18.06
CA ALA A 482 37.85 5.11 17.33
C ALA A 482 38.26 4.36 16.05
N ASN A 483 39.24 4.86 15.31
CA ASN A 483 39.82 4.22 14.12
C ASN A 483 40.56 2.92 14.44
N GLU A 484 41.09 2.78 15.65
CA GLU A 484 41.69 1.56 16.14
C GLU A 484 40.66 0.53 16.66
N GLY A 485 39.34 0.83 16.55
CA GLY A 485 38.24 -0.07 16.88
C GLY A 485 37.69 0.11 18.30
N THR A 486 38.14 1.12 19.08
CA THR A 486 37.52 1.46 20.36
C THR A 486 36.20 2.20 20.15
N ARG A 487 35.15 1.81 20.85
CA ARG A 487 33.86 2.50 20.87
C ARG A 487 33.95 3.71 21.82
N VAL A 488 34.18 4.87 21.28
CA VAL A 488 34.33 6.11 22.01
C VAL A 488 33.01 6.84 22.11
N TYR A 489 32.47 6.98 23.30
CA TYR A 489 31.26 7.70 23.60
C TYR A 489 31.55 9.08 24.18
N LEU A 490 31.15 10.15 23.49
CA LEU A 490 31.16 11.51 24.01
C LEU A 490 29.87 11.74 24.81
N VAL A 491 29.99 11.91 26.11
CA VAL A 491 28.85 12.10 27.03
C VAL A 491 28.76 13.58 27.38
N SER A 492 27.62 14.21 27.05
CA SER A 492 27.44 15.64 27.28
C SER A 492 27.56 16.02 28.75
N SER A 493 28.33 17.12 29.02
CA SER A 493 28.37 17.78 30.32
C SER A 493 27.02 18.39 30.75
N SER A 494 26.12 18.66 29.82
CA SER A 494 24.75 19.14 30.09
C SER A 494 23.83 18.08 30.72
N ILE A 495 24.21 16.79 30.67
CA ILE A 495 23.50 15.72 31.37
C ILE A 495 23.99 15.67 32.83
N ASN A 496 23.08 15.60 33.79
CA ASN A 496 23.47 15.55 35.20
C ASN A 496 24.32 14.29 35.52
N LYS A 497 25.15 14.38 36.55
CA LYS A 497 26.13 13.32 36.90
C LYS A 497 25.47 11.96 37.17
N GLN A 498 24.30 11.94 37.81
CA GLN A 498 23.59 10.72 38.15
C GLN A 498 23.10 10.00 36.88
N ASP A 499 22.45 10.73 35.95
CA ASP A 499 21.98 10.15 34.71
C ASP A 499 23.13 9.74 33.79
N ARG A 500 24.25 10.48 33.77
CA ARG A 500 25.46 10.07 33.04
C ARG A 500 25.97 8.70 33.49
N GLU A 501 26.00 8.42 34.79
CA GLU A 501 26.43 7.13 35.26
C GLU A 501 25.43 6.00 34.98
N LEU A 502 24.12 6.28 34.98
CA LEU A 502 23.11 5.31 34.59
C LEU A 502 23.22 5.00 33.08
N ILE A 503 23.38 6.01 32.23
CA ILE A 503 23.58 5.84 30.78
C ILE A 503 24.83 5.00 30.48
N LYS A 504 25.96 5.31 31.10
CA LYS A 504 27.20 4.53 30.93
C LYS A 504 27.03 3.06 31.30
N LYS A 505 26.23 2.77 32.34
CA LYS A 505 25.92 1.39 32.73
C LYS A 505 25.00 0.70 31.73
N SER A 506 23.97 1.40 31.25
CA SER A 506 23.04 0.89 30.22
C SER A 506 23.79 0.53 28.95
N ILE A 507 24.60 1.46 28.42
CA ILE A 507 25.38 1.23 27.20
C ILE A 507 26.34 0.04 27.36
N ARG A 508 26.98 -0.13 28.53
CA ARG A 508 27.85 -1.29 28.74
C ARG A 508 27.12 -2.62 28.74
N GLU A 509 25.85 -2.66 29.12
CA GLU A 509 25.02 -3.87 29.08
C GLU A 509 24.46 -4.14 27.69
N GLU A 510 24.11 -3.10 26.93
CA GLU A 510 23.46 -3.20 25.64
C GLU A 510 24.45 -3.30 24.47
N ASP A 511 25.55 -2.56 24.55
CA ASP A 511 26.59 -2.47 23.50
C ASP A 511 27.60 -3.63 23.59
N VAL A 512 27.09 -4.85 23.62
CA VAL A 512 27.93 -6.08 23.71
C VAL A 512 27.76 -6.85 22.39
N ASP A 513 28.75 -6.72 21.52
CA ASP A 513 28.97 -7.71 20.47
C ASP A 513 29.54 -8.99 21.13
N LYS A 514 28.68 -9.97 21.34
CA LYS A 514 29.06 -11.22 22.03
C LYS A 514 30.12 -12.01 21.28
N GLU A 515 30.16 -11.88 19.95
CA GLU A 515 31.11 -12.59 19.10
C GLU A 515 32.43 -11.84 18.95
N ASN A 516 32.42 -10.53 19.04
CA ASN A 516 33.61 -9.69 18.86
C ASN A 516 33.56 -8.44 19.77
N PRO A 517 33.76 -8.63 21.09
CA PRO A 517 33.61 -7.55 22.06
C PRO A 517 34.61 -6.41 21.80
N LYS A 518 34.07 -5.20 21.70
CA LYS A 518 34.84 -3.98 21.48
C LYS A 518 35.15 -3.31 22.82
N LYS A 519 36.29 -2.64 22.87
CA LYS A 519 36.63 -1.79 24.02
C LYS A 519 35.76 -0.55 24.02
N ILE A 520 35.12 -0.21 25.15
CA ILE A 520 34.27 0.95 25.34
C ILE A 520 34.99 2.00 26.19
N GLU A 521 34.99 3.23 25.70
CA GLU A 521 35.55 4.39 26.43
C GLU A 521 34.53 5.51 26.47
N PHE A 522 34.27 6.09 27.66
CA PHE A 522 33.39 7.24 27.83
C PHE A 522 34.22 8.49 28.15
N VAL A 523 33.97 9.56 27.43
CA VAL A 523 34.62 10.85 27.60
C VAL A 523 33.56 11.92 27.82
N GLU A 524 33.74 12.74 28.89
CA GLU A 524 32.91 13.91 29.12
C GLU A 524 33.24 14.97 28.06
N HIS A 525 32.21 15.50 27.39
CA HIS A 525 32.37 16.43 26.31
C HIS A 525 31.34 17.56 26.39
N THR A 526 31.75 18.78 26.02
CA THR A 526 30.86 19.92 25.90
C THR A 526 30.66 20.23 24.42
N PHE A 527 29.46 20.05 23.92
CA PHE A 527 29.14 20.36 22.53
C PHE A 527 29.05 21.88 22.34
N GLU A 528 29.80 22.40 21.35
CA GLU A 528 29.82 23.84 21.02
C GLU A 528 28.48 24.27 20.41
N LYS A 529 27.87 23.39 19.62
CA LYS A 529 26.56 23.58 18.99
C LYS A 529 25.62 22.43 19.31
N LYS A 530 24.33 22.75 19.49
CA LYS A 530 23.29 21.73 19.63
C LYS A 530 23.21 20.83 18.40
N LEU A 531 23.04 19.54 18.60
CA LEU A 531 22.92 18.55 17.55
C LEU A 531 21.47 18.43 17.09
N PHE A 532 21.26 18.32 15.79
CA PHE A 532 19.94 18.04 15.21
C PHE A 532 19.57 16.60 15.49
N THR A 533 18.34 16.37 16.02
CA THR A 533 17.93 15.08 16.58
C THR A 533 17.55 14.03 15.55
N TRP A 534 17.42 14.37 14.27
CA TRP A 534 17.02 13.47 13.18
C TRP A 534 15.78 12.61 13.49
N ASN A 535 14.87 13.13 14.31
CA ASN A 535 13.65 12.44 14.72
C ASN A 535 12.43 13.32 14.49
N ALA A 536 11.62 12.91 13.52
CA ALA A 536 10.42 13.61 13.12
C ALA A 536 9.18 13.28 13.99
N ASP A 537 9.25 12.22 14.78
CA ASP A 537 8.07 11.58 15.38
C ASP A 537 7.82 11.95 16.83
N SER A 538 8.75 12.63 17.48
CA SER A 538 8.65 12.92 18.92
C SER A 538 8.26 14.37 19.19
N ASP A 539 7.61 14.59 20.33
CA ASP A 539 7.44 15.90 20.94
C ASP A 539 8.75 16.46 21.53
N TYR A 540 9.87 15.78 21.25
CA TYR A 540 11.20 16.18 21.68
C TYR A 540 11.73 17.32 20.81
N GLU A 541 12.61 18.16 21.36
CA GLU A 541 13.20 19.30 20.65
C GLU A 541 13.97 18.83 19.40
N SER A 542 13.88 19.58 18.29
CA SER A 542 14.60 19.31 17.06
C SER A 542 16.13 19.42 17.23
N TYR A 543 16.61 20.11 18.25
CA TYR A 543 18.03 20.29 18.60
C TYR A 543 18.27 20.03 20.06
N THR A 544 19.33 19.30 20.39
CA THR A 544 19.69 19.02 21.79
C THR A 544 21.18 19.15 22.06
N ASP A 545 21.52 19.55 23.26
CA ASP A 545 22.87 19.47 23.84
C ASP A 545 22.98 18.31 24.86
N LYS A 546 21.83 17.71 25.25
CA LYS A 546 21.80 16.52 26.13
C LYS A 546 22.03 15.27 25.29
N ALA A 547 23.23 15.13 24.78
CA ALA A 547 23.60 14.12 23.81
C ALA A 547 24.63 13.14 24.37
N VAL A 548 24.49 11.88 23.96
CA VAL A 548 25.53 10.86 24.07
C VAL A 548 25.88 10.43 22.66
N VAL A 549 27.12 10.66 22.23
CA VAL A 549 27.52 10.46 20.84
C VAL A 549 28.58 9.36 20.75
N LEU A 550 28.26 8.29 20.05
CA LEU A 550 29.24 7.29 19.61
C LEU A 550 29.97 7.85 18.37
N LEU A 551 31.30 7.99 18.47
CA LEU A 551 32.13 8.27 17.31
C LEU A 551 32.22 7.03 16.41
N SER A 552 31.42 7.01 15.36
CA SER A 552 31.31 5.84 14.47
C SER A 552 32.37 5.88 13.37
N THR A 553 33.14 4.79 13.30
CA THR A 553 34.08 4.50 12.21
C THR A 553 33.89 3.07 11.72
N PRO A 554 34.30 2.69 10.52
CA PRO A 554 34.13 1.31 10.06
C PRO A 554 34.71 0.26 11.01
N ASN A 555 35.83 0.58 11.66
CA ASN A 555 36.54 -0.39 12.48
C ASN A 555 35.91 -0.63 13.87
N ASN A 556 35.07 0.30 14.36
CA ASN A 556 34.38 0.14 15.64
C ASN A 556 32.88 -0.22 15.53
N MET A 557 32.36 -0.31 14.31
CA MET A 557 30.99 -0.77 14.09
C MET A 557 30.78 -2.22 14.57
N ILE A 558 29.65 -2.45 15.21
CA ILE A 558 29.15 -3.78 15.58
C ILE A 558 28.19 -4.32 14.52
N PHE A 559 27.80 -5.58 14.64
CA PHE A 559 26.95 -6.27 13.66
C PHE A 559 25.64 -5.50 13.36
N THR A 560 24.92 -5.05 14.39
CA THR A 560 23.65 -4.33 14.24
C THR A 560 23.80 -3.00 13.50
N GLU A 561 24.92 -2.30 13.69
CA GLU A 561 25.20 -1.04 12.97
C GLU A 561 25.53 -1.29 11.50
N LYS A 562 26.21 -2.40 11.18
CA LYS A 562 26.47 -2.80 9.80
C LYS A 562 25.15 -3.10 9.07
N GLY A 563 24.23 -3.85 9.68
CA GLY A 563 22.91 -4.11 9.16
C GLY A 563 22.08 -2.83 8.99
N SER A 564 22.31 -1.82 9.82
CA SER A 564 21.62 -0.53 9.73
C SER A 564 22.11 0.35 8.57
N LEU A 565 23.22 0.03 7.89
CA LEU A 565 23.68 0.79 6.72
C LEU A 565 22.69 0.74 5.56
N PHE A 566 21.89 -0.32 5.44
CA PHE A 566 20.85 -0.48 4.44
C PHE A 566 19.48 0.06 4.90
N ALA A 567 19.37 0.52 6.14
CA ALA A 567 18.11 1.06 6.65
C ALA A 567 17.67 2.31 5.87
N SER A 568 16.40 2.37 5.50
CA SER A 568 15.81 3.41 4.69
C SER A 568 14.80 4.27 5.44
N GLY A 569 14.56 5.49 4.95
CA GLY A 569 13.61 6.43 5.51
C GLY A 569 14.26 7.57 6.30
N LEU A 570 13.45 8.55 6.67
CA LEU A 570 13.94 9.77 7.32
C LEU A 570 14.74 9.50 8.61
N LYS A 571 14.15 8.70 9.49
CA LYS A 571 14.72 8.39 10.80
C LYS A 571 15.79 7.30 10.74
N ASN A 572 15.52 6.24 9.99
CA ASN A 572 16.29 5.00 10.08
C ASN A 572 17.52 4.97 9.18
N SER A 573 17.59 5.80 8.14
CA SER A 573 18.74 5.81 7.25
C SER A 573 20.00 6.23 8.00
N TYR A 574 20.97 5.32 8.10
CA TYR A 574 22.29 5.58 8.70
C TYR A 574 23.17 6.41 7.78
N LEU A 575 23.24 6.02 6.50
CA LEU A 575 24.05 6.73 5.49
C LEU A 575 23.34 7.99 5.00
N LYS A 576 24.08 9.09 5.02
CA LYS A 576 23.63 10.39 4.55
C LYS A 576 24.67 11.00 3.65
N PHE A 577 24.22 11.67 2.58
CA PHE A 577 25.10 12.26 1.58
C PHE A 577 24.74 13.71 1.30
N THR A 578 25.75 14.54 1.03
CA THR A 578 25.50 15.77 0.25
C THR A 578 25.16 15.41 -1.19
N LYS A 579 24.64 16.37 -1.94
CA LYS A 579 24.30 16.19 -3.36
C LYS A 579 25.51 15.75 -4.20
N GLU A 580 26.66 16.37 -3.96
CA GLU A 580 27.91 16.11 -4.66
C GLU A 580 28.45 14.71 -4.33
N ALA A 581 28.47 14.36 -3.05
CA ALA A 581 28.90 13.04 -2.60
C ALA A 581 28.00 11.92 -3.14
N LYS A 582 26.67 12.13 -3.15
CA LYS A 582 25.73 11.20 -3.77
C LYS A 582 26.07 10.95 -5.24
N GLN A 583 26.25 12.00 -6.05
CA GLN A 583 26.56 11.86 -7.48
C GLN A 583 27.87 11.10 -7.71
N LYS A 584 28.85 11.29 -6.83
CA LYS A 584 30.18 10.68 -6.93
C LYS A 584 30.21 9.23 -6.50
N TYR A 585 29.50 8.86 -5.45
CA TYR A 585 29.63 7.56 -4.79
C TYR A 585 28.43 6.64 -4.96
N VAL A 586 27.25 7.17 -5.34
CA VAL A 586 26.03 6.41 -5.58
C VAL A 586 25.73 6.38 -7.07
N ASN A 587 26.47 5.61 -7.82
CA ASN A 587 26.25 5.36 -9.25
C ASN A 587 26.55 3.91 -9.59
N ASP A 588 25.97 3.42 -10.68
CA ASP A 588 26.04 2.01 -11.07
C ASP A 588 27.47 1.49 -11.19
N SER A 589 28.42 2.30 -11.67
CA SER A 589 29.82 1.89 -11.84
C SER A 589 30.54 1.67 -10.51
N VAL A 590 30.18 2.43 -9.48
CA VAL A 590 30.72 2.28 -8.12
C VAL A 590 30.02 1.14 -7.40
N LEU A 591 28.67 1.11 -7.44
CA LEU A 591 27.86 0.12 -6.73
C LEU A 591 28.12 -1.30 -7.26
N LYS A 592 28.35 -1.46 -8.57
CA LYS A 592 28.69 -2.75 -9.21
C LYS A 592 29.94 -3.38 -8.60
N LYS A 593 30.92 -2.62 -8.15
CA LYS A 593 32.13 -3.14 -7.51
C LYS A 593 31.86 -3.81 -6.15
N TYR A 594 30.72 -3.50 -5.55
CA TYR A 594 30.31 -3.97 -4.23
C TYR A 594 29.02 -4.78 -4.30
N HIS A 595 28.63 -5.26 -5.51
CA HIS A 595 27.43 -6.08 -5.76
C HIS A 595 26.10 -5.44 -5.30
N LEU A 596 26.03 -4.09 -5.30
CA LEU A 596 24.88 -3.29 -4.89
C LEU A 596 24.11 -2.68 -6.07
N SER A 597 24.50 -2.99 -7.32
CA SER A 597 23.89 -2.38 -8.52
C SER A 597 22.46 -2.86 -8.77
N ASP A 598 22.15 -4.10 -8.45
CA ASP A 598 20.84 -4.71 -8.57
C ASP A 598 19.86 -4.21 -7.49
N ASN A 599 20.37 -3.80 -6.32
CA ASN A 599 19.55 -3.20 -5.26
C ASN A 599 19.06 -1.79 -5.60
N LYS A 600 19.62 -1.12 -6.61
CA LYS A 600 19.22 0.23 -7.08
C LYS A 600 18.95 1.20 -5.94
N LEU A 601 19.95 1.37 -5.11
CA LEU A 601 19.89 2.25 -3.94
C LEU A 601 19.41 3.65 -4.33
N THR A 602 18.24 4.04 -3.83
CA THR A 602 17.62 5.32 -4.14
C THR A 602 17.82 6.30 -2.99
N PHE A 603 18.76 7.23 -3.17
CA PHE A 603 18.96 8.34 -2.24
C PHE A 603 18.22 9.57 -2.73
N LYS A 604 17.34 10.12 -1.90
CA LYS A 604 16.59 11.37 -2.14
C LYS A 604 16.93 12.39 -1.08
N SER A 605 16.88 13.67 -1.47
CA SER A 605 17.00 14.72 -0.46
C SER A 605 15.84 14.60 0.55
N VAL A 606 16.06 15.08 1.76
CA VAL A 606 15.03 15.12 2.79
C VAL A 606 13.78 15.83 2.26
N SER A 607 13.94 16.95 1.55
CA SER A 607 12.81 17.67 0.95
C SER A 607 12.07 16.82 -0.09
N GLU A 608 12.78 16.19 -1.04
CA GLU A 608 12.16 15.31 -2.05
C GLU A 608 11.43 14.11 -1.41
N HIS A 609 11.98 13.56 -0.35
CA HIS A 609 11.36 12.43 0.35
C HIS A 609 10.05 12.86 1.03
N VAL A 610 10.07 13.98 1.76
CA VAL A 610 8.90 14.56 2.44
C VAL A 610 7.83 14.99 1.42
N ASP A 611 8.23 15.70 0.37
CA ASP A 611 7.32 16.15 -0.70
C ASP A 611 6.73 14.97 -1.48
N GLY A 612 7.50 13.91 -1.71
CA GLY A 612 7.01 12.69 -2.37
C GLY A 612 5.97 11.92 -1.55
N ILE A 613 6.12 11.87 -0.22
CA ILE A 613 5.11 11.32 0.68
C ILE A 613 3.87 12.21 0.68
N GLN A 614 4.06 13.53 0.81
CA GLN A 614 2.99 14.53 0.81
C GLN A 614 2.15 14.44 -0.47
N LYS A 615 2.78 14.34 -1.63
CA LYS A 615 2.08 14.24 -2.91
C LYS A 615 1.19 12.99 -2.97
N ARG A 616 1.72 11.81 -2.65
CA ARG A 616 0.93 10.55 -2.67
C ARG A 616 -0.24 10.58 -1.70
N LEU A 617 -0.02 11.09 -0.49
CA LEU A 617 -1.08 11.25 0.51
C LEU A 617 -2.14 12.24 0.05
N SER A 618 -1.72 13.37 -0.56
CA SER A 618 -2.63 14.39 -1.09
C SER A 618 -3.53 13.84 -2.20
N GLU A 619 -2.99 13.08 -3.14
CA GLU A 619 -3.76 12.44 -4.22
C GLU A 619 -4.83 11.48 -3.66
N THR A 620 -4.44 10.65 -2.67
CA THR A 620 -5.38 9.75 -1.98
C THR A 620 -6.47 10.53 -1.24
N ILE A 621 -6.10 11.56 -0.50
CA ILE A 621 -7.04 12.41 0.24
C ILE A 621 -8.01 13.13 -0.71
N GLN A 622 -7.53 13.64 -1.84
CA GLN A 622 -8.39 14.29 -2.84
C GLN A 622 -9.45 13.33 -3.39
N LEU A 623 -9.08 12.09 -3.71
CA LEU A 623 -10.00 11.08 -4.19
C LEU A 623 -11.10 10.77 -3.14
N PHE A 624 -10.71 10.50 -1.90
CA PHE A 624 -11.65 10.24 -0.81
C PHE A 624 -12.51 11.46 -0.50
N THR A 625 -11.95 12.66 -0.50
CA THR A 625 -12.69 13.91 -0.26
C THR A 625 -13.77 14.12 -1.30
N PHE A 626 -13.48 13.86 -2.58
CA PHE A 626 -14.48 13.92 -3.65
C PHE A 626 -15.61 12.92 -3.43
N GLY A 627 -15.29 11.67 -3.07
CA GLY A 627 -16.28 10.65 -2.72
C GLY A 627 -17.16 11.04 -1.53
N ILE A 628 -16.56 11.59 -0.48
CA ILE A 628 -17.27 12.09 0.71
C ILE A 628 -18.23 13.23 0.36
N ILE A 629 -17.81 14.19 -0.45
CA ILE A 629 -18.66 15.29 -0.89
C ILE A 629 -19.87 14.77 -1.67
N LEU A 630 -19.67 13.86 -2.61
CA LEU A 630 -20.76 13.23 -3.36
C LEU A 630 -21.73 12.49 -2.43
N LEU A 631 -21.22 11.78 -1.46
CA LEU A 631 -22.03 11.05 -0.48
C LEU A 631 -22.85 12.01 0.38
N MET A 632 -22.24 13.09 0.90
CA MET A 632 -22.95 14.12 1.66
C MET A 632 -24.08 14.80 0.85
N VAL A 633 -23.80 15.14 -0.41
CA VAL A 633 -24.83 15.72 -1.31
C VAL A 633 -25.98 14.72 -1.51
N SER A 634 -25.67 13.43 -1.67
CA SER A 634 -26.69 12.38 -1.83
C SER A 634 -27.57 12.23 -0.60
N ILE A 635 -26.99 12.24 0.59
CA ILE A 635 -27.72 12.20 1.87
C ILE A 635 -28.68 13.37 1.99
N LEU A 636 -28.21 14.60 1.68
CA LEU A 636 -29.04 15.80 1.71
C LEU A 636 -30.22 15.74 0.70
N ILE A 637 -29.98 15.17 -0.48
CA ILE A 637 -31.04 14.94 -1.48
C ILE A 637 -32.08 13.96 -0.93
N PHE A 638 -31.66 12.85 -0.30
CA PHE A 638 -32.61 11.92 0.34
C PHE A 638 -33.43 12.58 1.40
N LEU A 639 -32.80 13.35 2.29
CA LEU A 639 -33.52 14.10 3.33
C LEU A 639 -34.53 15.07 2.72
N ALA A 640 -34.16 15.80 1.66
CA ALA A 640 -35.06 16.68 0.94
C ALA A 640 -36.28 15.94 0.35
N ILE A 641 -36.06 14.75 -0.19
CA ILE A 641 -37.11 13.88 -0.72
C ILE A 641 -38.01 13.38 0.40
N ILE A 642 -37.43 12.92 1.52
CA ILE A 642 -38.19 12.46 2.71
C ILE A 642 -39.10 13.59 3.22
N ILE A 643 -38.56 14.81 3.40
CA ILE A 643 -39.35 15.97 3.81
C ILE A 643 -40.47 16.27 2.82
N SER A 644 -40.19 16.21 1.51
CA SER A 644 -41.17 16.49 0.45
C SER A 644 -42.27 15.42 0.42
N LEU A 645 -41.92 14.15 0.56
CA LEU A 645 -42.87 13.04 0.63
C LEU A 645 -43.74 13.14 1.90
N TYR A 646 -43.14 13.47 3.04
CA TYR A 646 -43.86 13.67 4.30
C TYR A 646 -44.92 14.79 4.16
N LYS A 647 -44.54 15.93 3.56
CA LYS A 647 -45.46 17.04 3.33
C LYS A 647 -46.69 16.65 2.47
N VAL A 648 -46.45 15.82 1.47
CA VAL A 648 -47.53 15.41 0.53
C VAL A 648 -48.35 14.24 1.12
N THR A 649 -47.71 13.40 1.97
CA THR A 649 -48.38 12.24 2.59
C THR A 649 -49.30 12.64 3.74
N PHE A 650 -48.89 13.62 4.52
CA PHE A 650 -49.58 14.07 5.73
C PHE A 650 -50.09 15.51 5.58
N GLU A 651 -50.51 15.89 4.36
CA GLU A 651 -50.91 17.28 4.02
C GLU A 651 -52.04 17.79 4.91
N GLU A 652 -53.11 16.99 5.04
CA GLU A 652 -54.29 17.34 5.87
C GLU A 652 -53.92 17.48 7.33
N GLU A 653 -53.16 16.55 7.88
CA GLU A 653 -52.69 16.58 9.26
C GLU A 653 -51.78 17.79 9.54
N ILE A 654 -50.91 18.12 8.61
CA ILE A 654 -50.04 19.29 8.68
C ILE A 654 -50.84 20.58 8.72
N ILE A 655 -51.88 20.69 7.88
CA ILE A 655 -52.76 21.87 7.81
C ILE A 655 -53.53 22.01 9.11
N ILE A 656 -54.15 20.93 9.63
CA ILE A 656 -54.92 20.94 10.89
C ILE A 656 -53.99 21.34 12.07
N LYS A 657 -52.83 20.70 12.20
CA LYS A 657 -51.87 21.04 13.29
C LYS A 657 -51.41 22.47 13.23
N ARG A 658 -51.25 23.01 12.01
CA ARG A 658 -50.86 24.40 11.81
C ARG A 658 -51.95 25.37 12.15
N PHE A 659 -53.20 25.03 11.79
CA PHE A 659 -54.38 25.81 12.19
C PHE A 659 -54.55 25.85 13.72
N MET A 660 -54.22 24.75 14.43
CA MET A 660 -54.20 24.64 15.85
C MET A 660 -53.01 25.38 16.53
N GLY A 661 -52.18 26.10 15.77
CA GLY A 661 -51.06 26.90 16.31
C GLY A 661 -49.81 26.10 16.69
N HIS A 662 -49.69 24.80 16.30
CA HIS A 662 -48.49 24.05 16.59
C HIS A 662 -47.27 24.64 15.88
N ASN A 663 -46.12 24.66 16.57
CA ASN A 663 -44.88 25.12 15.99
C ASN A 663 -44.35 24.11 14.94
N ARG A 664 -43.42 24.58 14.07
CA ARG A 664 -42.87 23.76 12.96
C ARG A 664 -42.17 22.49 13.43
N ALA A 665 -41.42 22.56 14.53
CA ALA A 665 -40.71 21.40 15.08
C ALA A 665 -41.68 20.30 15.51
N ARG A 666 -42.85 20.65 16.08
CA ARG A 666 -43.88 19.69 16.53
C ARG A 666 -44.66 19.09 15.35
N ILE A 667 -44.84 19.83 14.26
CA ILE A 667 -45.52 19.35 13.04
C ILE A 667 -44.66 18.30 12.34
N TYR A 668 -43.34 18.54 12.27
CA TYR A 668 -42.37 17.65 11.57
C TYR A 668 -41.59 16.79 12.56
N SER A 669 -42.05 16.61 13.79
CA SER A 669 -41.35 15.86 14.84
C SER A 669 -40.90 14.44 14.40
N PRO A 670 -41.63 13.67 13.56
CA PRO A 670 -41.11 12.35 13.16
C PRO A 670 -39.83 12.42 12.34
N ILE A 671 -39.69 13.45 11.47
CA ILE A 671 -38.46 13.62 10.68
C ILE A 671 -37.33 14.15 11.56
N VAL A 672 -37.64 15.10 12.46
CA VAL A 672 -36.65 15.63 13.40
C VAL A 672 -36.09 14.53 14.29
N ILE A 673 -36.96 13.66 14.82
CA ILE A 673 -36.56 12.51 15.64
C ILE A 673 -35.68 11.55 14.82
N LEU A 674 -36.05 11.26 13.55
CA LEU A 674 -35.26 10.42 12.66
C LEU A 674 -33.84 11.01 12.48
N CYS A 675 -33.71 12.28 12.11
CA CYS A 675 -32.41 12.93 11.93
C CYS A 675 -31.58 12.91 13.21
N ILE A 676 -32.16 13.24 14.35
CA ILE A 676 -31.45 13.22 15.65
C ILE A 676 -30.98 11.80 15.98
N LEU A 677 -31.85 10.79 15.78
CA LEU A 677 -31.50 9.39 16.05
C LEU A 677 -30.34 8.92 15.16
N VAL A 678 -30.38 9.23 13.88
CA VAL A 678 -29.31 8.89 12.94
C VAL A 678 -28.01 9.57 13.32
N LEU A 679 -28.02 10.88 13.56
CA LEU A 679 -26.84 11.64 13.98
C LEU A 679 -26.23 11.09 15.29
N VAL A 680 -27.05 10.70 16.25
CA VAL A 680 -26.58 10.11 17.51
C VAL A 680 -25.95 8.75 17.25
N LEU A 681 -26.57 7.89 16.44
CA LEU A 681 -26.02 6.58 16.10
C LEU A 681 -24.70 6.70 15.35
N ASP A 682 -24.63 7.59 14.36
CA ASP A 682 -23.41 7.83 13.57
C ASP A 682 -22.29 8.42 14.43
N PHE A 683 -22.65 9.31 15.36
CA PHE A 683 -21.67 9.88 16.30
C PHE A 683 -21.14 8.82 17.27
N ILE A 684 -22.00 7.94 17.80
CA ILE A 684 -21.58 6.80 18.61
C ILE A 684 -20.69 5.87 17.80
N ALA A 685 -21.08 5.52 16.57
CA ALA A 685 -20.27 4.69 15.69
C ALA A 685 -18.90 5.31 15.42
N SER A 686 -18.82 6.62 15.18
CA SER A 686 -17.56 7.33 14.95
C SER A 686 -16.63 7.32 16.18
N ILE A 687 -17.19 7.37 17.39
CA ILE A 687 -16.44 7.25 18.66
C ILE A 687 -15.92 5.83 18.83
N LEU A 688 -16.76 4.81 18.55
CA LEU A 688 -16.35 3.40 18.65
C LEU A 688 -15.19 3.06 17.71
N ILE A 689 -15.20 3.63 16.50
CA ILE A 689 -14.11 3.50 15.52
C ILE A 689 -12.88 4.35 15.92
N ARG A 690 -13.00 5.22 16.93
CA ARG A 690 -11.97 6.17 17.38
C ARG A 690 -11.48 7.11 16.26
N CYS A 691 -12.36 7.49 15.35
CA CYS A 691 -12.05 8.31 14.20
C CYS A 691 -12.51 9.76 14.41
N ARG A 692 -11.56 10.71 14.50
CA ARG A 692 -11.87 12.14 14.68
C ARG A 692 -12.52 12.75 13.45
N ILE A 693 -12.11 12.32 12.26
CA ILE A 693 -12.65 12.86 11.00
C ILE A 693 -14.10 12.44 10.82
N SER A 694 -14.44 11.17 11.04
CA SER A 694 -15.84 10.72 11.00
C SER A 694 -16.71 11.53 11.96
N SER A 695 -16.26 11.78 13.19
CA SER A 695 -17.00 12.59 14.14
C SER A 695 -17.21 14.04 13.66
N ALA A 696 -16.19 14.64 13.04
CA ALA A 696 -16.30 15.97 12.46
C ALA A 696 -17.27 16.00 11.26
N LEU A 697 -17.20 15.00 10.37
CA LEU A 697 -18.08 14.88 9.21
C LEU A 697 -19.55 14.71 9.62
N VAL A 698 -19.82 13.89 10.65
CA VAL A 698 -21.17 13.71 11.21
C VAL A 698 -21.70 15.02 11.77
N LEU A 699 -20.89 15.81 12.50
CA LEU A 699 -21.32 17.13 13.01
C LEU A 699 -21.58 18.14 11.88
N ILE A 700 -20.71 18.19 10.88
CA ILE A 700 -20.87 19.03 9.69
C ILE A 700 -22.16 18.62 8.94
N MET A 701 -22.38 17.33 8.76
CA MET A 701 -23.57 16.80 8.11
C MET A 701 -24.83 17.20 8.88
N GLY A 702 -24.82 17.08 10.21
CA GLY A 702 -25.93 17.52 11.06
C GLY A 702 -26.27 19.01 10.89
N ILE A 703 -25.25 19.87 10.75
CA ILE A 703 -25.49 21.30 10.46
C ILE A 703 -26.17 21.48 9.09
N PHE A 704 -25.70 20.80 8.05
CA PHE A 704 -26.33 20.87 6.73
C PHE A 704 -27.74 20.31 6.73
N GLU A 705 -28.00 19.24 7.47
CA GLU A 705 -29.36 18.67 7.62
C GLU A 705 -30.31 19.67 8.29
N ILE A 706 -29.88 20.36 9.33
CA ILE A 706 -30.67 21.41 10.02
C ILE A 706 -30.97 22.56 9.06
N ILE A 707 -29.96 23.03 8.32
CA ILE A 707 -30.13 24.13 7.33
C ILE A 707 -31.13 23.70 6.25
N LEU A 708 -30.93 22.49 5.68
CA LEU A 708 -31.82 21.97 4.65
C LEU A 708 -33.26 21.80 5.17
N PHE A 709 -33.39 21.29 6.39
CA PHE A 709 -34.68 21.12 7.04
C PHE A 709 -35.41 22.47 7.17
N TYR A 710 -34.69 23.51 7.62
CA TYR A 710 -35.24 24.85 7.73
C TYR A 710 -35.72 25.40 6.36
N ILE A 711 -34.86 25.34 5.34
CA ILE A 711 -35.16 25.81 3.98
C ILE A 711 -36.34 25.00 3.37
N ALA A 712 -36.31 23.68 3.53
CA ALA A 712 -37.30 22.80 2.96
C ALA A 712 -38.70 23.01 3.57
N ILE A 713 -38.77 23.33 4.87
CA ILE A 713 -40.06 23.61 5.52
C ILE A 713 -40.64 24.97 5.10
N GLU A 714 -39.79 25.94 4.85
CA GLU A 714 -40.24 27.32 4.57
C GLU A 714 -40.81 27.46 3.14
N LYS A 715 -40.22 26.77 2.14
CA LYS A 715 -40.68 26.81 0.74
C LYS A 715 -42.06 26.18 0.59
N GLY A 716 -43.03 26.99 0.16
CA GLY A 716 -44.37 26.58 -0.24
C GLY A 716 -45.44 26.53 0.86
N ALA A 717 -45.11 26.95 2.07
CA ALA A 717 -46.05 26.94 3.20
C ALA A 717 -47.25 27.86 2.96
N TYR A 718 -47.04 29.03 2.45
CA TYR A 718 -48.09 30.02 2.19
C TYR A 718 -49.02 29.69 1.02
N LYS A 719 -48.49 29.23 -0.11
CA LYS A 719 -49.31 28.92 -1.28
C LYS A 719 -50.30 27.78 -1.05
N ARG A 720 -49.96 26.80 -0.21
CA ARG A 720 -50.84 25.66 0.09
C ARG A 720 -51.98 25.99 1.05
N ILE A 721 -51.71 26.83 2.05
CA ILE A 721 -52.77 27.28 2.94
C ILE A 721 -53.81 28.08 2.18
N VAL A 722 -53.40 28.97 1.28
CA VAL A 722 -54.27 29.77 0.45
C VAL A 722 -55.07 28.92 -0.56
N SER A 723 -54.47 27.84 -1.11
CA SER A 723 -55.21 26.92 -1.99
C SER A 723 -56.22 26.05 -1.24
N PHE A 724 -55.88 25.60 -0.02
CA PHE A 724 -56.81 24.83 0.81
C PHE A 724 -58.00 25.66 1.35
N LEU A 725 -57.78 26.93 1.64
CA LEU A 725 -58.87 27.85 2.05
C LEU A 725 -59.76 28.28 0.88
N LYS A 726 -59.34 28.05 -0.38
CA LYS A 726 -60.08 28.33 -1.60
C LYS A 726 -60.78 27.11 -2.18
N SER A 727 -60.45 25.88 -1.74
CA SER A 727 -61.12 24.62 -2.09
C SER A 727 -62.23 24.33 -1.06
#